data_f843226e42fd61a23b3d694bbafc19e1
#
_entry.id   f843226e42fd61a23b3d694bbafc19e1
#
_cell.length_a   1.000
_cell.length_b   1.000
_cell.length_c   1.000
_cell.angle_alpha   90.00
_cell.angle_beta   90.00
_cell.angle_gamma   90.00
#
_symmetry.space_group_name_H-M   'P 1'
#
loop_
_entity.id
_entity.type
_entity.pdbx_description
1 polymer ?
#
loop_
_entity_poly.entity_id
_entity_poly.type
_entity_poly.pdbx_seq_one_letter_code
_entity_poly.pdbx_strand_id
1 'polypeptide(L)'
;RFRIGRIYDELYLCRRWEGNSDAALSQDKINKNNRYKDHLRTLEIRARQKLNEKWQHHVDTEEMQAFFAREVENWPLAAQNYKALDCTQSKDLCVSEQTLKAQWNPVRIVSTGAKIDSKSIAERPCFLCDQNRPKEQHTLMVEKHYQILVNPYPILPQHFTIPSRRHTPQSIWAHFSTMRHMAWTMPQQIIFYNGPMCGASCPDHMHLQAGQRGIVPIERDWKIYENYLRKIYPLTGAHAVSMHEAGNTSDTCGLFLLEGYVCPVFVIRSLPAETDSILCQRLYQALPIIEDESEPRINLISWRQEGGIGREDEIVTLIFPRKKHRPDCYYAEGEGKLVVSPGALDMGGLLITPREEDFHKITPEWFAEILQEVTMSEEEILPILEVLTDAPKTEEKKPEEEAEQCEEALPGYEMEEETEVAVGVMSDTKIHFCINGEYTAKGQTISGEQEVVLEDGSIRWNGQLYRNLTFRPAANEEGTGHSFTLHNVTIGIQFHWERQESQTFQGTLRLVVHEDKIVAINVLSVEDYLTSVISSEMNADCPIEFLKAAAVISRSWLLAQIQKRKSLGEKHQAFFAFTKTDQEIIRWHDREDHTIFDVCADDHCQRYQGITRATNAQAREAVASTRGEVMMYEGEICDARFSKCCGGKTEEFQYAWENIHKPYLQSIEDPYCNTDDKELLARALNAYDQETTDFYNWTVDLKQEEIGELLKERFGIDFGQILELVPIERGPGGHLSKLKIVGTEHTMTIGKELEIRRALSKTHLLSSAFEASPYYNDGEEIPAGFKLNGKGWGHGVGMCQIGAAVMGQQGHPYQDILKFYYRGAEIVRASN
;
A
#
# COMPACT_ATOMS: atom_id res chain seq x y z
N ARG A 1 -16.81 10.51 8.20
CA ARG A 1 -15.34 10.32 8.28
C ARG A 1 -14.65 11.46 9.02
N PHE A 2 -14.93 12.72 8.70
CA PHE A 2 -14.33 13.91 9.36
C PHE A 2 -14.59 14.03 10.88
N ARG A 3 -15.74 13.57 11.37
CA ARG A 3 -16.06 13.62 12.80
C ARG A 3 -15.49 12.46 13.61
N ILE A 4 -15.21 11.33 13.00
CA ILE A 4 -14.68 10.13 13.69
C ILE A 4 -13.18 10.31 13.98
N GLY A 5 -12.38 10.82 13.05
CA GLY A 5 -10.96 11.14 13.28
C GLY A 5 -10.78 12.11 14.44
N ARG A 6 -11.56 13.18 14.47
CA ARG A 6 -11.51 14.17 15.56
C ARG A 6 -11.90 13.61 16.95
N ILE A 7 -12.76 12.60 16.97
CA ILE A 7 -13.15 11.92 18.23
C ILE A 7 -12.01 11.00 18.72
N TYR A 8 -11.29 10.35 17.81
CA TYR A 8 -10.11 9.54 18.15
C TYR A 8 -8.95 10.40 18.65
N ASP A 9 -8.69 11.56 18.06
CA ASP A 9 -7.66 12.50 18.51
C ASP A 9 -7.96 13.03 19.93
N GLU A 10 -9.22 13.34 20.24
CA GLU A 10 -9.64 13.76 21.57
C GLU A 10 -9.54 12.64 22.62
N LEU A 11 -9.81 11.39 22.23
CA LEU A 11 -9.65 10.20 23.10
C LEU A 11 -8.17 9.90 23.39
N TYR A 12 -7.30 10.07 22.41
CA TYR A 12 -5.85 9.87 22.56
C TYR A 12 -5.22 10.89 23.51
N LEU A 13 -5.53 12.16 23.36
CA LEU A 13 -5.07 13.22 24.26
C LEU A 13 -5.46 12.96 25.72
N CYS A 14 -6.61 12.33 25.97
CA CYS A 14 -7.03 12.00 27.34
C CYS A 14 -6.25 10.82 27.95
N ARG A 15 -5.93 9.81 27.16
CA ARG A 15 -5.13 8.65 27.63
C ARG A 15 -3.69 9.04 27.99
N ARG A 16 -3.10 9.99 27.26
CA ARG A 16 -1.77 10.54 27.58
C ARG A 16 -1.75 11.33 28.89
N TRP A 17 -2.90 11.87 29.29
CA TRP A 17 -3.03 12.62 30.55
C TRP A 17 -3.20 11.70 31.78
N GLU A 18 -3.68 10.50 31.61
CA GLU A 18 -3.85 9.52 32.70
C GLU A 18 -2.52 8.95 33.22
N GLY A 19 -1.45 8.99 32.42
CA GLY A 19 -0.10 8.54 32.81
C GLY A 19 0.72 9.53 33.66
N ASN A 20 0.28 10.77 33.84
CA ASN A 20 0.97 11.82 34.60
C ASN A 20 0.35 12.05 35.98
N SER A 21 0.33 11.03 36.86
CA SER A 21 -0.47 11.01 38.08
C SER A 21 0.23 11.53 39.36
N ASP A 22 1.43 12.09 39.35
CA ASP A 22 2.16 12.37 40.59
C ASP A 22 2.18 13.83 41.09
N ALA A 23 1.42 14.74 40.48
CA ALA A 23 1.21 16.08 41.04
C ALA A 23 -0.15 16.15 41.76
N ALA A 24 -0.15 16.47 43.03
CA ALA A 24 -1.36 16.73 43.82
C ALA A 24 -2.26 17.78 43.12
N LEU A 25 -3.29 17.31 42.44
CA LEU A 25 -4.25 18.14 41.71
C LEU A 25 -5.20 18.82 42.69
N SER A 26 -5.41 20.13 42.51
CA SER A 26 -6.48 20.84 43.24
C SER A 26 -7.86 20.24 42.92
N GLN A 27 -8.83 20.32 43.82
CA GLN A 27 -10.17 19.75 43.64
C GLN A 27 -10.86 20.29 42.35
N ASP A 28 -10.53 21.51 41.94
CA ASP A 28 -11.04 22.09 40.70
C ASP A 28 -10.47 21.43 39.41
N LYS A 29 -9.21 21.01 39.46
CA LYS A 29 -8.58 20.25 38.35
C LYS A 29 -9.15 18.83 38.27
N ILE A 30 -9.41 18.21 39.43
CA ILE A 30 -10.05 16.88 39.54
C ILE A 30 -11.46 16.93 38.93
N ASN A 31 -12.25 17.96 39.31
CA ASN A 31 -13.60 18.13 38.78
C ASN A 31 -13.64 18.45 37.28
N LYS A 32 -12.69 19.23 36.77
CA LYS A 32 -12.53 19.45 35.31
C LYS A 32 -12.13 18.15 34.60
N ASN A 33 -11.23 17.39 35.15
CA ASN A 33 -10.80 16.09 34.61
C ASN A 33 -11.97 15.09 34.57
N ASN A 34 -12.76 15.00 35.61
CA ASN A 34 -13.94 14.11 35.64
C ASN A 34 -14.99 14.53 34.62
N ARG A 35 -15.29 15.83 34.45
CA ARG A 35 -16.20 16.34 33.40
C ARG A 35 -15.69 16.03 32.00
N TYR A 36 -14.38 16.08 31.82
CA TYR A 36 -13.74 15.77 30.55
C TYR A 36 -13.79 14.25 30.26
N LYS A 37 -13.56 13.41 31.27
CA LYS A 37 -13.74 11.95 31.18
C LYS A 37 -15.18 11.56 30.83
N ASP A 38 -16.18 12.19 31.46
CA ASP A 38 -17.58 11.95 31.12
C ASP A 38 -17.96 12.41 29.72
N HIS A 39 -17.38 13.51 29.27
CA HIS A 39 -17.55 13.97 27.88
C HIS A 39 -16.96 13.01 26.87
N LEU A 40 -15.73 12.52 27.10
CA LEU A 40 -15.07 11.55 26.25
C LEU A 40 -15.80 10.21 26.22
N ARG A 41 -16.27 9.73 27.37
CA ARG A 41 -17.11 8.52 27.43
C ARG A 41 -18.40 8.68 26.62
N THR A 42 -18.98 9.86 26.62
CA THR A 42 -20.17 10.19 25.80
C THR A 42 -19.82 10.21 24.31
N LEU A 43 -18.66 10.75 23.93
CA LEU A 43 -18.19 10.76 22.55
C LEU A 43 -17.86 9.35 22.05
N GLU A 44 -17.24 8.54 22.91
CA GLU A 44 -16.95 7.13 22.60
C GLU A 44 -18.23 6.31 22.38
N ILE A 45 -19.22 6.46 23.27
CA ILE A 45 -20.54 5.83 23.11
C ILE A 45 -21.19 6.26 21.78
N ARG A 46 -21.15 7.55 21.45
CA ARG A 46 -21.70 8.05 20.18
C ARG A 46 -20.91 7.57 18.96
N ALA A 47 -19.58 7.43 19.05
CA ALA A 47 -18.77 6.86 17.99
C ALA A 47 -19.09 5.38 17.77
N ARG A 48 -19.20 4.59 18.87
CA ARG A 48 -19.64 3.19 18.82
C ARG A 48 -21.05 3.04 18.27
N GLN A 49 -21.99 3.90 18.67
CA GLN A 49 -23.34 3.89 18.11
C GLN A 49 -23.34 4.15 16.60
N LYS A 50 -22.56 5.13 16.11
CA LYS A 50 -22.44 5.40 14.65
C LYS A 50 -21.72 4.29 13.88
N LEU A 51 -20.70 3.67 14.48
CA LEU A 51 -20.06 2.50 13.92
C LEU A 51 -21.06 1.34 13.82
N ASN A 52 -21.78 1.07 14.93
CA ASN A 52 -22.84 0.06 14.97
C ASN A 52 -23.95 0.36 13.97
N GLU A 53 -24.38 1.62 13.83
CA GLU A 53 -25.36 2.02 12.80
C GLU A 53 -24.86 1.68 11.38
N LYS A 54 -23.58 1.94 11.08
CA LYS A 54 -22.98 1.60 9.78
C LYS A 54 -22.97 0.09 9.54
N TRP A 55 -22.66 -0.71 10.58
CA TRP A 55 -22.63 -2.17 10.51
C TRP A 55 -24.01 -2.82 10.70
N GLN A 56 -25.05 -2.07 11.08
CA GLN A 56 -26.44 -2.52 11.16
C GLN A 56 -27.19 -2.43 9.84
N HIS A 57 -26.67 -1.73 8.82
CA HIS A 57 -27.25 -1.77 7.49
C HIS A 57 -27.02 -3.14 6.85
N HIS A 58 -28.06 -3.96 6.87
CA HIS A 58 -28.08 -5.23 6.16
C HIS A 58 -28.43 -4.99 4.70
N VAL A 59 -27.87 -5.81 3.81
CA VAL A 59 -28.43 -5.95 2.46
C VAL A 59 -29.86 -6.49 2.65
N ASP A 60 -30.81 -5.87 1.98
CA ASP A 60 -32.22 -6.30 2.10
C ASP A 60 -32.36 -7.75 1.62
N THR A 61 -32.57 -8.64 2.60
CA THR A 61 -32.66 -10.08 2.34
C THR A 61 -33.88 -10.42 1.45
N GLU A 62 -34.98 -9.68 1.58
CA GLU A 62 -36.17 -9.88 0.75
C GLU A 62 -35.90 -9.42 -0.69
N GLU A 63 -35.24 -8.27 -0.88
CA GLU A 63 -34.84 -7.78 -2.20
C GLU A 63 -33.88 -8.76 -2.89
N MET A 64 -32.90 -9.30 -2.16
CA MET A 64 -31.96 -10.27 -2.69
C MET A 64 -32.62 -11.60 -3.08
N GLN A 65 -33.57 -12.08 -2.28
CA GLN A 65 -34.37 -13.27 -2.59
C GLN A 65 -35.27 -13.02 -3.81
N ALA A 66 -35.94 -11.87 -3.87
CA ALA A 66 -36.77 -11.47 -5.01
C ALA A 66 -35.96 -11.32 -6.29
N PHE A 67 -34.76 -10.72 -6.19
CA PHE A 67 -33.80 -10.64 -7.30
C PHE A 67 -33.41 -12.02 -7.81
N PHE A 68 -32.99 -12.92 -6.89
CA PHE A 68 -32.64 -14.29 -7.23
C PHE A 68 -33.76 -15.03 -7.94
N ALA A 69 -34.96 -15.00 -7.37
CA ALA A 69 -36.15 -15.68 -7.96
C ALA A 69 -36.45 -15.17 -9.36
N ARG A 70 -36.44 -13.86 -9.56
CA ARG A 70 -36.64 -13.22 -10.87
C ARG A 70 -35.61 -13.61 -11.90
N GLU A 71 -34.30 -13.65 -11.52
CA GLU A 71 -33.23 -14.02 -12.43
C GLU A 71 -33.34 -15.48 -12.86
N VAL A 72 -33.60 -16.38 -11.90
CA VAL A 72 -33.81 -17.83 -12.20
C VAL A 72 -35.03 -18.06 -13.07
N GLU A 73 -36.09 -17.28 -12.90
CA GLU A 73 -37.31 -17.40 -13.73
C GLU A 73 -37.07 -16.87 -15.16
N ASN A 74 -36.37 -15.73 -15.32
CA ASN A 74 -36.33 -15.03 -16.60
C ASN A 74 -35.04 -15.33 -17.42
N TRP A 75 -34.02 -15.95 -16.82
CA TRP A 75 -32.80 -16.32 -17.52
C TRP A 75 -32.75 -17.83 -17.81
N PRO A 76 -33.03 -18.29 -19.07
CA PRO A 76 -33.17 -19.72 -19.40
C PRO A 76 -31.98 -20.60 -18.97
N LEU A 77 -30.74 -20.08 -19.10
CA LEU A 77 -29.54 -20.82 -18.67
C LEU A 77 -29.54 -21.03 -17.15
N ALA A 78 -29.82 -19.98 -16.37
CA ALA A 78 -29.91 -20.08 -14.92
C ALA A 78 -31.07 -21.03 -14.53
N ALA A 79 -32.28 -20.86 -15.09
CA ALA A 79 -33.44 -21.73 -14.83
C ALA A 79 -33.09 -23.20 -15.03
N GLN A 80 -32.48 -23.54 -16.16
CA GLN A 80 -32.07 -24.90 -16.48
C GLN A 80 -31.04 -25.45 -15.46
N ASN A 81 -30.03 -24.69 -15.12
CA ASN A 81 -28.93 -25.14 -14.27
C ASN A 81 -29.34 -25.22 -12.79
N TYR A 82 -30.19 -24.30 -12.29
CA TYR A 82 -30.76 -24.42 -10.95
C TYR A 82 -31.71 -25.60 -10.82
N LYS A 83 -32.53 -25.90 -11.86
CA LYS A 83 -33.33 -27.10 -11.90
C LYS A 83 -32.46 -28.38 -11.96
N ALA A 84 -31.33 -28.32 -12.66
CA ALA A 84 -30.39 -29.44 -12.68
C ALA A 84 -29.71 -29.64 -11.31
N LEU A 85 -29.52 -28.58 -10.55
CA LEU A 85 -28.96 -28.63 -9.18
C LEU A 85 -29.87 -29.44 -8.23
N ASP A 86 -31.21 -29.36 -8.38
CA ASP A 86 -32.16 -30.14 -7.59
C ASP A 86 -32.05 -31.66 -7.85
N CYS A 87 -31.43 -32.04 -8.99
CA CYS A 87 -31.20 -33.42 -9.37
C CYS A 87 -29.79 -33.91 -9.04
N THR A 88 -28.94 -33.08 -8.41
CA THR A 88 -27.60 -33.49 -8.03
C THR A 88 -27.60 -34.55 -6.94
N GLN A 89 -26.66 -35.47 -7.02
CA GLN A 89 -26.45 -36.47 -5.96
C GLN A 89 -25.34 -36.01 -5.02
N SER A 90 -25.52 -36.30 -3.76
CA SER A 90 -24.49 -36.07 -2.77
C SER A 90 -24.34 -37.27 -1.85
N LYS A 91 -23.09 -37.48 -1.35
CA LYS A 91 -22.80 -38.48 -0.34
C LYS A 91 -21.91 -37.92 0.74
N ASP A 92 -22.15 -38.37 1.96
CA ASP A 92 -21.29 -38.02 3.09
C ASP A 92 -20.07 -38.93 3.09
N LEU A 93 -18.92 -38.34 3.39
CA LEU A 93 -17.61 -38.97 3.45
C LEU A 93 -17.04 -38.70 4.85
N CYS A 94 -16.98 -39.75 5.68
CA CYS A 94 -16.45 -39.64 7.06
C CYS A 94 -14.92 -39.81 7.05
N VAL A 95 -14.20 -38.73 7.41
CA VAL A 95 -12.76 -38.70 7.60
C VAL A 95 -12.50 -38.48 9.09
N SER A 96 -12.04 -39.48 9.81
CA SER A 96 -11.93 -39.44 11.28
C SER A 96 -13.28 -39.05 11.93
N GLU A 97 -13.33 -37.97 12.66
CA GLU A 97 -14.56 -37.46 13.30
C GLU A 97 -15.32 -36.41 12.45
N GLN A 98 -14.87 -36.18 11.20
CA GLN A 98 -15.40 -35.13 10.33
C GLN A 98 -16.30 -35.73 9.25
N THR A 99 -17.43 -35.08 9.00
CA THR A 99 -18.34 -35.43 7.91
C THR A 99 -18.19 -34.44 6.78
N LEU A 100 -17.38 -34.83 5.78
CA LEU A 100 -17.24 -34.12 4.51
C LEU A 100 -18.34 -34.56 3.54
N LYS A 101 -18.50 -33.87 2.42
CA LYS A 101 -19.52 -34.16 1.44
C LYS A 101 -18.96 -34.12 0.02
N ALA A 102 -19.24 -35.13 -0.79
CA ALA A 102 -19.05 -35.08 -2.23
C ALA A 102 -20.41 -34.81 -2.93
N GLN A 103 -20.38 -33.97 -3.97
CA GLN A 103 -21.54 -33.62 -4.79
C GLN A 103 -21.24 -33.93 -6.26
N TRP A 104 -22.04 -34.76 -6.90
CA TRP A 104 -22.02 -34.89 -8.35
C TRP A 104 -22.80 -33.73 -8.98
N ASN A 105 -22.10 -32.88 -9.70
CA ASN A 105 -22.70 -31.70 -10.31
C ASN A 105 -22.20 -31.51 -11.76
N PRO A 106 -22.87 -32.09 -12.75
CA PRO A 106 -22.42 -32.12 -14.14
C PRO A 106 -22.32 -30.73 -14.80
N VAL A 107 -23.11 -29.75 -14.36
CA VAL A 107 -23.06 -28.40 -14.92
C VAL A 107 -21.73 -27.67 -14.61
N ARG A 108 -20.99 -28.13 -13.62
CA ARG A 108 -19.69 -27.59 -13.21
C ARG A 108 -18.51 -27.96 -14.11
N ILE A 109 -18.69 -28.86 -15.07
CA ILE A 109 -17.60 -29.28 -15.99
C ILE A 109 -17.00 -28.08 -16.73
N VAL A 110 -17.82 -27.09 -17.06
CA VAL A 110 -17.38 -25.84 -17.74
C VAL A 110 -16.42 -25.04 -16.90
N SER A 111 -16.69 -24.86 -15.60
CA SER A 111 -15.85 -24.07 -14.69
C SER A 111 -14.63 -24.85 -14.22
N THR A 112 -14.78 -26.15 -13.94
CA THR A 112 -13.67 -27.03 -13.53
C THR A 112 -12.61 -27.14 -14.62
N GLY A 113 -13.05 -27.15 -15.90
CA GLY A 113 -12.18 -27.19 -17.08
C GLY A 113 -11.65 -25.82 -17.55
N ALA A 114 -11.92 -24.73 -16.86
CA ALA A 114 -11.50 -23.39 -17.28
C ALA A 114 -9.97 -23.31 -17.49
N LYS A 115 -9.58 -22.73 -18.63
CA LYS A 115 -8.19 -22.42 -18.92
C LYS A 115 -7.86 -21.05 -18.34
N ILE A 116 -6.87 -21.00 -17.45
CA ILE A 116 -6.43 -19.80 -16.74
C ILE A 116 -4.98 -19.41 -17.03
N ASP A 117 -4.39 -19.99 -18.09
CA ASP A 117 -3.09 -19.54 -18.57
C ASP A 117 -3.17 -18.14 -19.18
N SER A 118 -2.09 -17.36 -19.08
CA SER A 118 -2.03 -15.95 -19.49
C SER A 118 -2.49 -15.73 -20.94
N LYS A 119 -2.21 -16.67 -21.85
CA LYS A 119 -2.60 -16.61 -23.25
C LYS A 119 -4.11 -16.77 -23.42
N SER A 120 -4.69 -17.77 -22.79
CA SER A 120 -6.14 -18.03 -22.83
C SER A 120 -6.93 -16.89 -22.20
N ILE A 121 -6.41 -16.25 -21.14
CA ILE A 121 -7.02 -15.07 -20.51
C ILE A 121 -6.98 -13.86 -21.44
N ALA A 122 -5.84 -13.59 -22.08
CA ALA A 122 -5.68 -12.45 -22.98
C ALA A 122 -6.53 -12.55 -24.26
N GLU A 123 -6.83 -13.77 -24.73
CA GLU A 123 -7.59 -14.02 -25.96
C GLU A 123 -9.12 -14.02 -25.76
N ARG A 124 -9.60 -14.07 -24.50
CA ARG A 124 -11.04 -14.12 -24.22
C ARG A 124 -11.59 -12.79 -23.70
N PRO A 125 -12.81 -12.37 -24.08
CA PRO A 125 -13.47 -11.28 -23.38
C PRO A 125 -13.80 -11.69 -21.95
N CYS A 126 -13.59 -10.80 -20.98
CA CYS A 126 -13.93 -11.05 -19.59
C CYS A 126 -15.44 -11.12 -19.42
N PHE A 127 -15.96 -12.27 -19.00
CA PHE A 127 -17.39 -12.52 -18.86
C PHE A 127 -18.03 -11.88 -17.62
N LEU A 128 -17.22 -11.27 -16.72
CA LEU A 128 -17.70 -10.51 -15.56
C LEU A 128 -17.89 -9.01 -15.87
N CYS A 129 -17.26 -8.51 -16.94
CA CYS A 129 -17.45 -7.12 -17.37
C CYS A 129 -18.85 -6.89 -17.95
N ASP A 130 -19.51 -5.80 -17.61
CA ASP A 130 -20.87 -5.43 -17.99
C ASP A 130 -21.13 -5.59 -19.51
N GLN A 131 -20.17 -5.14 -20.32
CA GLN A 131 -20.26 -5.15 -21.78
C GLN A 131 -20.25 -6.55 -22.42
N ASN A 132 -19.78 -7.56 -21.68
CA ASN A 132 -19.61 -8.92 -22.20
C ASN A 132 -20.62 -9.91 -21.60
N ARG A 133 -21.42 -9.45 -20.64
CA ARG A 133 -22.43 -10.30 -19.98
C ARG A 133 -23.66 -10.54 -20.87
N PRO A 134 -24.33 -11.70 -20.72
CA PRO A 134 -25.63 -11.91 -21.35
C PRO A 134 -26.65 -10.83 -20.95
N LYS A 135 -27.47 -10.42 -21.87
CA LYS A 135 -28.51 -9.37 -21.61
C LYS A 135 -29.54 -9.81 -20.57
N GLU A 136 -29.71 -11.09 -20.42
CA GLU A 136 -30.61 -11.73 -19.46
C GLU A 136 -30.08 -11.73 -18.04
N GLN A 137 -28.73 -11.54 -17.85
CA GLN A 137 -28.12 -11.49 -16.55
C GLN A 137 -28.17 -10.07 -16.00
N HIS A 138 -29.15 -9.80 -15.16
CA HIS A 138 -29.28 -8.49 -14.51
C HIS A 138 -28.38 -8.38 -13.29
N THR A 139 -28.35 -7.18 -12.73
CA THR A 139 -27.46 -6.81 -11.62
C THR A 139 -28.26 -6.26 -10.47
N LEU A 140 -27.95 -6.71 -9.24
CA LEU A 140 -28.32 -6.05 -8.01
C LEU A 140 -27.09 -5.32 -7.46
N MET A 141 -27.21 -4.02 -7.21
CA MET A 141 -26.08 -3.24 -6.70
C MET A 141 -25.88 -3.48 -5.21
N VAL A 142 -24.64 -3.79 -4.84
CA VAL A 142 -24.22 -3.88 -3.45
C VAL A 142 -22.96 -3.05 -3.27
N GLU A 143 -22.96 -2.14 -2.33
CA GLU A 143 -21.89 -1.15 -2.17
C GLU A 143 -21.60 -0.30 -3.45
N LYS A 144 -20.77 0.72 -3.37
CA LYS A 144 -20.47 1.57 -4.54
C LYS A 144 -19.69 0.85 -5.65
N HIS A 145 -18.99 -0.23 -5.29
CA HIS A 145 -17.92 -0.80 -6.15
C HIS A 145 -18.17 -2.25 -6.54
N TYR A 146 -19.28 -2.85 -6.10
CA TYR A 146 -19.60 -4.26 -6.35
C TYR A 146 -21.02 -4.44 -6.87
N GLN A 147 -21.21 -5.56 -7.55
CA GLN A 147 -22.47 -5.96 -8.13
C GLN A 147 -22.77 -7.40 -7.72
N ILE A 148 -24.02 -7.73 -7.42
CA ILE A 148 -24.45 -9.11 -7.21
C ILE A 148 -25.03 -9.62 -8.53
N LEU A 149 -24.52 -10.74 -9.00
CA LEU A 149 -24.98 -11.49 -10.17
C LEU A 149 -25.41 -12.89 -9.73
N VAL A 150 -26.49 -13.41 -10.28
CA VAL A 150 -26.80 -14.84 -10.10
C VAL A 150 -25.77 -15.67 -10.86
N ASN A 151 -25.14 -16.65 -10.20
CA ASN A 151 -24.17 -17.53 -10.83
C ASN A 151 -24.90 -18.54 -11.72
N PRO A 152 -24.64 -18.58 -13.04
CA PRO A 152 -25.37 -19.48 -13.94
C PRO A 152 -24.98 -20.96 -13.85
N TYR A 153 -23.89 -21.27 -13.11
CA TYR A 153 -23.39 -22.63 -12.87
C TYR A 153 -23.36 -22.93 -11.36
N PRO A 154 -24.52 -23.08 -10.71
CA PRO A 154 -24.57 -23.10 -9.26
C PRO A 154 -23.95 -24.36 -8.63
N ILE A 155 -23.45 -24.18 -7.41
CA ILE A 155 -23.09 -25.27 -6.48
C ILE A 155 -24.08 -25.29 -5.32
N LEU A 156 -24.56 -24.14 -4.92
CA LEU A 156 -25.47 -23.93 -3.79
C LEU A 156 -26.83 -23.47 -4.29
N PRO A 157 -27.93 -23.75 -3.56
CA PRO A 157 -29.32 -23.39 -3.97
C PRO A 157 -29.49 -21.90 -4.25
N GLN A 158 -28.77 -21.05 -3.52
CA GLN A 158 -28.56 -19.65 -3.86
C GLN A 158 -27.07 -19.44 -4.03
N HIS A 159 -26.62 -19.10 -5.23
CA HIS A 159 -25.22 -18.90 -5.56
C HIS A 159 -25.05 -17.63 -6.38
N PHE A 160 -24.27 -16.69 -5.83
CA PHE A 160 -24.02 -15.39 -6.44
C PHE A 160 -22.54 -15.24 -6.75
N THR A 161 -22.26 -14.50 -7.81
CA THR A 161 -20.93 -13.95 -8.10
C THR A 161 -20.99 -12.46 -7.87
N ILE A 162 -20.02 -11.91 -7.15
CA ILE A 162 -19.98 -10.51 -6.73
C ILE A 162 -18.73 -9.85 -7.32
N PRO A 163 -18.72 -9.48 -8.62
CA PRO A 163 -17.60 -8.84 -9.24
C PRO A 163 -17.45 -7.39 -8.82
N SER A 164 -16.20 -6.92 -8.76
CA SER A 164 -15.89 -5.49 -8.77
C SER A 164 -16.42 -4.85 -10.06
N ARG A 165 -16.95 -3.64 -9.98
CA ARG A 165 -17.35 -2.87 -11.17
C ARG A 165 -16.19 -2.52 -12.09
N ARG A 166 -14.98 -2.50 -11.55
CA ARG A 166 -13.75 -2.26 -12.31
C ARG A 166 -13.11 -3.59 -12.65
N HIS A 167 -12.64 -3.72 -13.88
CA HIS A 167 -11.84 -4.87 -14.29
C HIS A 167 -10.44 -4.71 -13.68
N THR A 168 -10.21 -5.40 -12.57
CA THR A 168 -8.93 -5.47 -11.86
C THR A 168 -8.59 -6.94 -11.60
N PRO A 169 -7.33 -7.34 -11.60
CA PRO A 169 -6.95 -8.71 -11.29
C PRO A 169 -7.50 -9.20 -9.94
N GLN A 170 -7.69 -10.50 -9.83
CA GLN A 170 -8.13 -11.15 -8.59
C GLN A 170 -7.08 -10.96 -7.50
N SER A 171 -7.44 -10.28 -6.40
CA SER A 171 -6.61 -10.08 -5.23
C SER A 171 -7.49 -9.71 -4.02
N ILE A 172 -7.31 -10.42 -2.91
CA ILE A 172 -8.13 -10.20 -1.72
C ILE A 172 -7.64 -9.06 -0.84
N TRP A 173 -6.36 -8.70 -0.92
CA TRP A 173 -5.74 -7.77 0.02
C TRP A 173 -6.53 -6.47 0.23
N ALA A 174 -6.81 -5.74 -0.86
CA ALA A 174 -7.57 -4.49 -0.80
C ALA A 174 -9.07 -4.69 -0.55
N HIS A 175 -9.57 -5.91 -0.59
CA HIS A 175 -10.98 -6.26 -0.58
C HIS A 175 -11.41 -7.11 0.63
N PHE A 176 -10.47 -7.45 1.51
CA PHE A 176 -10.72 -8.28 2.69
C PHE A 176 -11.75 -7.63 3.63
N SER A 177 -11.59 -6.35 3.93
CA SER A 177 -12.53 -5.59 4.74
C SER A 177 -13.95 -5.56 4.11
N THR A 178 -14.03 -5.45 2.78
CA THR A 178 -15.30 -5.49 2.04
C THR A 178 -15.93 -6.89 2.10
N MET A 179 -15.16 -7.95 1.93
CA MET A 179 -15.63 -9.33 2.06
C MET A 179 -16.25 -9.57 3.44
N ARG A 180 -15.61 -9.13 4.50
CA ARG A 180 -16.10 -9.28 5.87
C ARG A 180 -17.34 -8.42 6.14
N HIS A 181 -17.35 -7.19 5.61
CA HIS A 181 -18.56 -6.35 5.68
C HIS A 181 -19.75 -7.02 4.98
N MET A 182 -19.55 -7.62 3.82
CA MET A 182 -20.59 -8.41 3.15
C MET A 182 -21.02 -9.62 3.98
N ALA A 183 -20.09 -10.34 4.60
CA ALA A 183 -20.42 -11.46 5.51
C ALA A 183 -21.27 -11.00 6.70
N TRP A 184 -21.04 -9.79 7.21
CA TRP A 184 -21.84 -9.20 8.28
C TRP A 184 -23.23 -8.75 7.80
N THR A 185 -23.31 -8.07 6.67
CA THR A 185 -24.56 -7.47 6.14
C THR A 185 -25.46 -8.46 5.42
N MET A 186 -24.95 -9.63 5.04
CA MET A 186 -25.66 -10.73 4.40
C MET A 186 -25.69 -11.98 5.31
N PRO A 187 -26.40 -11.95 6.46
CA PRO A 187 -26.29 -13.01 7.49
C PRO A 187 -26.79 -14.38 7.04
N GLN A 188 -27.56 -14.46 5.97
CA GLN A 188 -28.05 -15.71 5.38
C GLN A 188 -27.08 -16.34 4.37
N GLN A 189 -25.96 -15.67 4.10
CA GLN A 189 -24.98 -16.11 3.11
C GLN A 189 -23.62 -16.38 3.77
N ILE A 190 -22.87 -17.34 3.20
CA ILE A 190 -21.41 -17.36 3.30
C ILE A 190 -20.84 -16.53 2.17
N ILE A 191 -19.78 -15.78 2.45
CA ILE A 191 -19.01 -15.07 1.43
C ILE A 191 -17.69 -15.81 1.25
N PHE A 192 -17.29 -16.09 0.03
CA PHE A 192 -16.07 -16.84 -0.21
C PHE A 192 -15.25 -16.28 -1.37
N TYR A 193 -13.97 -16.58 -1.33
CA TYR A 193 -12.97 -16.08 -2.27
C TYR A 193 -12.09 -17.21 -2.77
N ASN A 194 -11.86 -17.22 -4.07
CA ASN A 194 -10.89 -18.09 -4.72
C ASN A 194 -9.73 -17.23 -5.25
N GLY A 195 -8.52 -17.45 -4.76
CA GLY A 195 -7.32 -16.82 -5.27
C GLY A 195 -7.05 -17.18 -6.74
N PRO A 196 -6.22 -16.42 -7.46
CA PRO A 196 -5.96 -16.60 -8.90
C PRO A 196 -5.60 -18.02 -9.31
N MET A 197 -4.75 -18.68 -8.52
CA MET A 197 -4.31 -20.07 -8.72
C MET A 197 -4.96 -21.03 -7.70
N CYS A 198 -6.16 -20.71 -7.20
CA CYS A 198 -6.86 -21.47 -6.16
C CYS A 198 -8.34 -21.73 -6.52
N GLY A 199 -8.61 -22.05 -7.78
CA GLY A 199 -9.95 -22.39 -8.25
C GLY A 199 -10.75 -21.20 -8.82
N ALA A 200 -10.17 -20.01 -8.95
CA ALA A 200 -10.80 -18.91 -9.67
C ALA A 200 -10.88 -19.22 -11.17
N SER A 201 -12.08 -19.10 -11.77
CA SER A 201 -12.29 -19.27 -13.21
C SER A 201 -12.06 -17.97 -14.01
N CYS A 202 -11.99 -16.82 -13.33
CA CYS A 202 -11.74 -15.50 -13.89
C CYS A 202 -10.70 -14.74 -13.04
N PRO A 203 -9.41 -15.15 -13.06
CA PRO A 203 -8.40 -14.54 -12.23
C PRO A 203 -8.00 -13.14 -12.68
N ASP A 204 -8.43 -12.72 -13.85
CA ASP A 204 -8.24 -11.38 -14.44
C ASP A 204 -9.27 -10.34 -13.94
N HIS A 205 -10.31 -10.75 -13.21
CA HIS A 205 -11.33 -9.84 -12.72
C HIS A 205 -11.70 -10.12 -11.27
N MET A 206 -11.42 -9.17 -10.37
CA MET A 206 -11.72 -9.27 -8.94
C MET A 206 -13.20 -9.57 -8.70
N HIS A 207 -13.46 -10.66 -8.03
CA HIS A 207 -14.82 -11.05 -7.64
C HIS A 207 -14.82 -11.88 -6.36
N LEU A 208 -15.82 -11.68 -5.55
CA LEU A 208 -16.21 -12.54 -4.46
C LEU A 208 -17.37 -13.42 -4.92
N GLN A 209 -17.70 -14.42 -4.13
CA GLN A 209 -18.89 -15.23 -4.32
C GLN A 209 -19.67 -15.30 -3.01
N ALA A 210 -20.98 -15.51 -3.13
CA ALA A 210 -21.86 -15.73 -1.98
C ALA A 210 -22.74 -16.94 -2.20
N GLY A 211 -23.06 -17.63 -1.12
CA GLY A 211 -23.94 -18.78 -1.18
C GLY A 211 -24.71 -19.01 0.11
N GLN A 212 -25.82 -19.76 0.02
CA GLN A 212 -26.66 -20.06 1.16
C GLN A 212 -25.88 -20.78 2.26
N ARG A 213 -26.09 -20.36 3.51
CA ARG A 213 -25.49 -20.96 4.72
C ARG A 213 -26.06 -22.35 5.04
N GLY A 214 -25.34 -23.09 5.92
CA GLY A 214 -25.77 -24.39 6.44
C GLY A 214 -25.54 -25.57 5.51
N ILE A 215 -24.81 -25.39 4.39
CA ILE A 215 -24.59 -26.43 3.37
C ILE A 215 -23.14 -26.90 3.37
N VAL A 216 -22.18 -25.98 3.50
CA VAL A 216 -20.76 -26.27 3.50
C VAL A 216 -20.36 -26.89 4.83
N PRO A 217 -19.78 -28.11 4.86
CA PRO A 217 -19.60 -28.88 6.10
C PRO A 217 -18.88 -28.12 7.22
N ILE A 218 -17.77 -27.46 6.95
CA ILE A 218 -17.02 -26.73 7.99
C ILE A 218 -17.83 -25.57 8.59
N GLU A 219 -18.67 -24.87 7.82
CA GLU A 219 -19.55 -23.82 8.31
C GLU A 219 -20.77 -24.39 9.03
N ARG A 220 -21.38 -25.44 8.46
CA ARG A 220 -22.54 -26.13 9.06
C ARG A 220 -22.23 -26.66 10.45
N ASP A 221 -21.08 -27.29 10.59
CA ASP A 221 -20.64 -27.99 11.80
C ASP A 221 -19.71 -27.10 12.68
N TRP A 222 -19.70 -25.76 12.45
CA TRP A 222 -18.80 -24.82 13.10
C TRP A 222 -18.77 -24.93 14.64
N LYS A 223 -19.90 -25.20 15.28
CA LYS A 223 -20.01 -25.41 16.73
C LYS A 223 -19.14 -26.57 17.24
N ILE A 224 -18.80 -27.52 16.39
CA ILE A 224 -17.89 -28.60 16.71
C ILE A 224 -16.46 -28.07 16.53
N TYR A 225 -16.15 -27.47 15.38
CA TYR A 225 -14.82 -27.02 15.02
C TYR A 225 -14.30 -25.89 15.93
N GLU A 226 -15.16 -24.98 16.44
CA GLU A 226 -14.73 -23.89 17.29
C GLU A 226 -14.06 -24.35 18.59
N ASN A 227 -14.26 -25.60 19.04
CA ASN A 227 -13.63 -26.19 20.21
C ASN A 227 -12.19 -26.65 19.95
N TYR A 228 -11.76 -26.72 18.68
CA TYR A 228 -10.41 -27.15 18.31
C TYR A 228 -9.54 -25.98 17.83
N LEU A 229 -9.90 -24.75 18.21
CA LEU A 229 -9.15 -23.56 17.84
C LEU A 229 -7.98 -23.33 18.80
N ARG A 230 -6.76 -23.38 18.29
CA ARG A 230 -5.56 -22.96 19.01
C ARG A 230 -5.25 -21.51 18.67
N LYS A 231 -5.28 -20.62 19.69
CA LYS A 231 -4.96 -19.22 19.53
C LYS A 231 -3.49 -19.04 19.16
N ILE A 232 -3.20 -18.34 18.08
CA ILE A 232 -1.85 -18.05 17.58
C ILE A 232 -1.45 -16.65 18.00
N TYR A 233 -2.34 -15.68 17.82
CA TYR A 233 -2.06 -14.29 18.06
C TYR A 233 -3.15 -13.65 18.93
N PRO A 234 -2.81 -13.24 20.15
CA PRO A 234 -3.70 -12.45 20.98
C PRO A 234 -3.68 -10.99 20.52
N LEU A 235 -4.83 -10.33 20.52
CA LEU A 235 -4.89 -8.88 20.51
C LEU A 235 -4.31 -8.39 21.84
N THR A 236 -3.05 -7.94 21.87
CA THR A 236 -2.38 -7.34 23.03
C THR A 236 -2.16 -5.85 22.79
N GLY A 237 -2.14 -5.03 23.83
CA GLY A 237 -1.93 -3.59 23.78
C GLY A 237 -3.21 -2.77 23.95
N ALA A 238 -3.20 -1.49 23.59
CA ALA A 238 -4.31 -0.55 23.79
C ALA A 238 -5.66 -1.03 23.23
N HIS A 239 -5.66 -1.88 22.23
CA HIS A 239 -6.88 -2.49 21.66
C HIS A 239 -7.48 -3.61 22.52
N ALA A 240 -6.66 -4.37 23.25
CA ALA A 240 -7.14 -5.38 24.20
C ALA A 240 -7.73 -4.76 25.46
N VAL A 241 -7.16 -3.65 25.94
CA VAL A 241 -7.64 -2.93 27.13
C VAL A 241 -9.02 -2.32 26.87
N SER A 242 -9.27 -1.80 25.66
CA SER A 242 -10.58 -1.25 25.28
C SER A 242 -11.69 -2.31 25.25
N MET A 243 -11.38 -3.58 25.03
CA MET A 243 -12.34 -4.68 25.04
C MET A 243 -12.54 -5.28 26.44
N HIS A 244 -11.51 -5.28 27.28
CA HIS A 244 -11.60 -5.74 28.69
C HIS A 244 -12.48 -4.85 29.56
N GLU A 245 -12.43 -3.53 29.36
CA GLU A 245 -13.26 -2.57 30.13
C GLU A 245 -14.74 -2.60 29.75
N ALA A 246 -15.07 -3.19 28.58
CA ALA A 246 -16.45 -3.33 28.12
C ALA A 246 -17.17 -4.58 28.68
N GLY A 247 -16.52 -5.36 29.56
CA GLY A 247 -17.12 -6.56 30.17
C GLY A 247 -17.28 -7.74 29.18
N ASN A 248 -16.66 -7.67 28.00
CA ASN A 248 -16.74 -8.69 26.98
C ASN A 248 -15.45 -9.51 26.95
N THR A 249 -15.59 -10.82 26.96
CA THR A 249 -14.52 -11.79 27.08
C THR A 249 -13.59 -11.75 25.85
N SER A 250 -12.41 -11.13 26.04
CA SER A 250 -11.34 -11.02 25.02
C SER A 250 -10.78 -12.35 24.51
N ASP A 251 -11.24 -13.47 25.04
CA ASP A 251 -10.73 -14.80 24.69
C ASP A 251 -11.27 -15.35 23.36
N THR A 252 -12.36 -14.80 22.83
CA THR A 252 -13.00 -15.32 21.62
C THR A 252 -12.51 -14.65 20.33
N CYS A 253 -11.92 -13.45 20.38
CA CYS A 253 -11.42 -12.74 19.21
C CYS A 253 -9.91 -12.95 19.01
N GLY A 254 -9.45 -13.05 17.77
CA GLY A 254 -8.04 -13.20 17.43
C GLY A 254 -7.80 -14.00 16.16
N LEU A 255 -6.53 -14.37 15.98
CA LEU A 255 -6.06 -15.28 14.95
C LEU A 255 -5.80 -16.66 15.58
N PHE A 256 -6.35 -17.69 14.97
CA PHE A 256 -6.27 -19.07 15.46
C PHE A 256 -5.82 -20.01 14.34
N LEU A 257 -5.30 -21.16 14.75
CA LEU A 257 -5.16 -22.34 13.91
C LEU A 257 -6.26 -23.33 14.30
N LEU A 258 -6.98 -23.85 13.33
CA LEU A 258 -7.94 -24.92 13.52
C LEU A 258 -7.18 -26.25 13.52
N GLU A 259 -7.13 -26.92 14.66
CA GLU A 259 -6.49 -28.21 14.80
C GLU A 259 -7.48 -29.35 14.48
N GLY A 260 -6.97 -30.44 13.94
CA GLY A 260 -7.77 -31.62 13.65
C GLY A 260 -8.67 -31.54 12.40
N TYR A 261 -8.66 -30.49 11.60
CA TYR A 261 -9.24 -30.49 10.27
C TYR A 261 -8.32 -31.25 9.29
N VAL A 262 -8.87 -31.72 8.17
CA VAL A 262 -8.11 -32.53 7.19
C VAL A 262 -6.90 -31.83 6.58
N CYS A 263 -6.83 -30.51 6.68
CA CYS A 263 -5.70 -29.68 6.25
C CYS A 263 -5.59 -28.45 7.15
N PRO A 264 -4.43 -27.76 7.21
CA PRO A 264 -4.27 -26.54 8.01
C PRO A 264 -5.22 -25.44 7.59
N VAL A 265 -5.88 -24.81 8.59
CA VAL A 265 -6.80 -23.70 8.40
C VAL A 265 -6.51 -22.61 9.42
N PHE A 266 -6.16 -21.41 8.95
CA PHE A 266 -6.13 -20.24 9.81
C PHE A 266 -7.54 -19.68 9.98
N VAL A 267 -7.85 -19.19 11.16
CA VAL A 267 -9.18 -18.66 11.49
C VAL A 267 -9.04 -17.28 12.12
N ILE A 268 -9.69 -16.29 11.54
CA ILE A 268 -9.85 -14.97 12.15
C ILE A 268 -11.26 -14.89 12.71
N ARG A 269 -11.35 -14.67 14.03
CA ARG A 269 -12.61 -14.36 14.74
C ARG A 269 -12.53 -12.93 15.24
N SER A 270 -13.55 -12.12 14.97
CA SER A 270 -13.58 -10.75 15.45
C SER A 270 -14.99 -10.16 15.43
N LEU A 271 -15.19 -9.13 16.22
CA LEU A 271 -16.34 -8.25 16.13
C LEU A 271 -16.20 -7.34 14.89
N PRO A 272 -17.30 -6.75 14.39
CA PRO A 272 -17.26 -5.79 13.30
C PRO A 272 -16.53 -4.50 13.72
N ALA A 273 -15.22 -4.49 13.61
CA ALA A 273 -14.35 -3.35 13.94
C ALA A 273 -13.09 -3.34 13.08
N GLU A 274 -12.34 -2.22 13.11
CA GLU A 274 -11.12 -2.01 12.31
C GLU A 274 -9.95 -2.95 12.64
N THR A 275 -9.96 -3.57 13.82
CA THR A 275 -8.92 -4.51 14.29
C THR A 275 -8.75 -5.76 13.43
N ASP A 276 -9.74 -6.08 12.62
CA ASP A 276 -9.73 -7.23 11.71
C ASP A 276 -8.68 -7.12 10.61
N SER A 277 -8.45 -5.91 10.13
CA SER A 277 -7.48 -5.66 9.07
C SER A 277 -6.06 -5.98 9.51
N ILE A 278 -5.73 -5.76 10.79
CA ILE A 278 -4.40 -6.04 11.34
C ILE A 278 -4.13 -7.55 11.37
N LEU A 279 -5.10 -8.36 11.83
CA LEU A 279 -4.95 -9.81 11.88
C LEU A 279 -4.80 -10.43 10.48
N CYS A 280 -5.61 -9.95 9.53
CA CYS A 280 -5.49 -10.36 8.14
C CYS A 280 -4.16 -9.93 7.54
N GLN A 281 -3.71 -8.70 7.80
CA GLN A 281 -2.45 -8.17 7.33
C GLN A 281 -1.27 -9.01 7.81
N ARG A 282 -1.21 -9.32 9.09
CA ARG A 282 -0.14 -10.16 9.65
C ARG A 282 -0.10 -11.55 9.04
N LEU A 283 -1.25 -12.19 8.92
CA LEU A 283 -1.32 -13.51 8.31
C LEU A 283 -0.93 -13.46 6.83
N TYR A 284 -1.46 -12.49 6.07
CA TYR A 284 -1.17 -12.34 4.65
C TYR A 284 0.32 -12.09 4.39
N GLN A 285 0.97 -11.29 5.23
CA GLN A 285 2.41 -11.01 5.13
C GLN A 285 3.29 -12.22 5.51
N ALA A 286 2.81 -13.08 6.40
CA ALA A 286 3.52 -14.29 6.80
C ALA A 286 3.39 -15.43 5.78
N LEU A 287 2.40 -15.40 4.90
CA LEU A 287 2.18 -16.41 3.86
C LEU A 287 3.13 -16.21 2.68
N PRO A 288 3.74 -17.28 2.13
CA PRO A 288 4.65 -17.18 1.00
C PRO A 288 3.91 -16.79 -0.28
N ILE A 289 4.50 -15.88 -1.06
CA ILE A 289 4.07 -15.57 -2.42
C ILE A 289 5.00 -16.29 -3.38
N ILE A 290 4.43 -17.05 -4.32
CA ILE A 290 5.20 -17.78 -5.33
C ILE A 290 5.68 -16.79 -6.40
N GLU A 291 6.88 -16.99 -6.91
CA GLU A 291 7.46 -16.18 -7.99
C GLU A 291 6.47 -16.05 -9.16
N ASP A 292 6.25 -14.85 -9.65
CA ASP A 292 5.27 -14.46 -10.68
C ASP A 292 3.78 -14.44 -10.25
N GLU A 293 3.45 -14.64 -8.98
CA GLU A 293 2.08 -14.50 -8.48
C GLU A 293 1.87 -13.18 -7.72
N SER A 294 0.67 -12.61 -7.80
CA SER A 294 0.35 -11.30 -7.25
C SER A 294 -0.07 -11.34 -5.77
N GLU A 295 -0.35 -12.53 -5.24
CA GLU A 295 -0.75 -12.74 -3.84
C GLU A 295 -0.43 -14.16 -3.38
N PRO A 296 -0.43 -14.44 -2.06
CA PRO A 296 -0.34 -15.80 -1.56
C PRO A 296 -1.48 -16.67 -2.13
N ARG A 297 -1.21 -17.92 -2.40
CA ARG A 297 -2.25 -18.88 -2.80
C ARG A 297 -3.16 -19.17 -1.61
N ILE A 298 -4.37 -18.64 -1.65
CA ILE A 298 -5.36 -18.79 -0.57
C ILE A 298 -6.78 -18.99 -1.09
N ASN A 299 -7.59 -19.69 -0.29
CA ASN A 299 -9.03 -19.64 -0.36
C ASN A 299 -9.59 -19.12 0.96
N LEU A 300 -10.68 -18.38 0.91
CA LEU A 300 -11.33 -17.85 2.11
C LEU A 300 -12.82 -18.19 2.12
N ILE A 301 -13.36 -18.41 3.33
CA ILE A 301 -14.79 -18.48 3.61
C ILE A 301 -15.08 -17.61 4.80
N SER A 302 -16.09 -16.73 4.73
CA SER A 302 -16.44 -15.82 5.82
C SER A 302 -17.97 -15.78 6.01
N TRP A 303 -18.40 -15.72 7.26
CA TRP A 303 -19.81 -15.57 7.61
C TRP A 303 -19.98 -14.87 8.95
N ARG A 304 -21.20 -14.35 9.19
CA ARG A 304 -21.62 -13.86 10.49
C ARG A 304 -22.04 -15.03 11.35
N GLN A 305 -21.36 -15.25 12.45
CA GLN A 305 -21.71 -16.26 13.43
C GLN A 305 -22.54 -15.62 14.55
N GLU A 306 -23.74 -16.16 14.79
CA GLU A 306 -24.59 -15.71 15.88
C GLU A 306 -23.95 -16.02 17.23
N GLY A 307 -23.89 -15.02 18.09
CA GLY A 307 -23.49 -15.17 19.47
C GLY A 307 -24.57 -15.93 20.26
N GLY A 308 -24.17 -16.88 21.07
CA GLY A 308 -25.08 -17.52 22.01
C GLY A 308 -25.57 -16.56 23.11
N ILE A 309 -26.36 -17.07 24.05
CA ILE A 309 -26.90 -16.26 25.18
C ILE A 309 -25.76 -15.49 25.89
N GLY A 310 -25.82 -14.16 25.84
CA GLY A 310 -24.82 -13.28 26.45
C GLY A 310 -23.53 -13.03 25.67
N ARG A 311 -23.46 -13.46 24.39
CA ARG A 311 -22.35 -13.15 23.48
C ARG A 311 -22.85 -12.33 22.30
N GLU A 312 -22.02 -11.40 21.82
CA GLU A 312 -22.28 -10.66 20.58
C GLU A 312 -22.04 -11.54 19.36
N ASP A 313 -22.71 -11.22 18.26
CA ASP A 313 -22.42 -11.85 16.97
C ASP A 313 -21.01 -11.49 16.51
N GLU A 314 -20.34 -12.43 15.89
CA GLU A 314 -18.97 -12.26 15.41
C GLU A 314 -18.86 -12.60 13.93
N ILE A 315 -17.76 -12.21 13.30
CA ILE A 315 -17.40 -12.64 11.95
C ILE A 315 -16.33 -13.71 12.08
N VAL A 316 -16.61 -14.87 11.52
CA VAL A 316 -15.64 -15.95 11.36
C VAL A 316 -15.13 -15.92 9.94
N THR A 317 -13.82 -15.94 9.76
CA THR A 317 -13.17 -16.05 8.44
C THR A 317 -12.14 -17.16 8.47
N LEU A 318 -12.33 -18.16 7.63
CA LEU A 318 -11.42 -19.27 7.41
C LEU A 318 -10.48 -18.93 6.26
N ILE A 319 -9.19 -19.19 6.41
CA ILE A 319 -8.16 -18.97 5.42
C ILE A 319 -7.41 -20.29 5.22
N PHE A 320 -7.51 -20.83 4.01
CA PHE A 320 -6.83 -22.07 3.60
C PHE A 320 -5.57 -21.71 2.82
N PRO A 321 -4.36 -21.93 3.39
CA PRO A 321 -3.09 -21.69 2.70
C PRO A 321 -2.88 -22.76 1.63
N ARG A 322 -2.75 -22.34 0.37
CA ARG A 322 -2.61 -23.24 -0.78
C ARG A 322 -1.18 -23.26 -1.29
N LYS A 323 -0.74 -24.43 -1.80
CA LYS A 323 0.56 -24.59 -2.48
C LYS A 323 0.40 -25.03 -3.94
N LYS A 324 -0.75 -25.58 -4.29
CA LYS A 324 -0.97 -26.18 -5.61
C LYS A 324 -2.36 -25.80 -6.14
N HIS A 325 -2.46 -25.51 -7.43
CA HIS A 325 -3.74 -25.17 -8.05
C HIS A 325 -4.68 -26.36 -8.14
N ARG A 326 -4.19 -27.48 -8.67
CA ARG A 326 -4.93 -28.73 -8.87
C ARG A 326 -4.14 -29.92 -8.38
N PRO A 327 -4.81 -30.98 -7.86
CA PRO A 327 -4.13 -32.20 -7.44
C PRO A 327 -3.63 -33.00 -8.65
N ASP A 328 -2.69 -33.91 -8.42
CA ASP A 328 -2.09 -34.73 -9.49
C ASP A 328 -3.11 -35.65 -10.15
N CYS A 329 -4.11 -36.10 -9.41
CA CYS A 329 -5.21 -36.89 -9.96
C CYS A 329 -5.99 -36.16 -11.07
N TYR A 330 -5.97 -34.86 -11.14
CA TYR A 330 -6.55 -34.07 -12.24
C TYR A 330 -5.86 -34.34 -13.56
N TYR A 331 -4.55 -34.52 -13.55
CA TYR A 331 -3.71 -34.73 -14.73
C TYR A 331 -3.45 -36.20 -15.04
N ALA A 332 -3.75 -37.10 -14.10
CA ALA A 332 -3.58 -38.54 -14.24
C ALA A 332 -4.39 -39.10 -15.41
N GLU A 333 -4.05 -40.32 -15.80
CA GLU A 333 -4.80 -41.10 -16.80
C GLU A 333 -5.36 -42.39 -16.17
N GLY A 334 -6.35 -42.98 -16.83
CA GLY A 334 -6.94 -44.22 -16.38
C GLY A 334 -7.71 -44.15 -15.06
N GLU A 335 -7.57 -45.16 -14.21
CA GLU A 335 -8.32 -45.28 -12.95
C GLU A 335 -7.95 -44.24 -11.91
N GLY A 336 -6.72 -43.69 -11.96
CA GLY A 336 -6.24 -42.64 -11.06
C GLY A 336 -6.76 -41.25 -11.40
N LYS A 337 -7.49 -41.07 -12.49
CA LYS A 337 -8.00 -39.76 -12.93
C LYS A 337 -9.25 -39.37 -12.16
N LEU A 338 -9.20 -38.15 -11.55
CA LEU A 338 -10.35 -37.43 -11.03
C LEU A 338 -10.34 -36.00 -11.55
N VAL A 339 -11.43 -35.56 -12.18
CA VAL A 339 -11.56 -34.19 -12.67
C VAL A 339 -12.09 -33.30 -11.56
N VAL A 340 -11.19 -32.84 -10.70
CA VAL A 340 -11.49 -31.94 -9.56
C VAL A 340 -10.54 -30.74 -9.57
N SER A 341 -11.06 -29.56 -9.28
CA SER A 341 -10.26 -28.33 -9.21
C SER A 341 -10.67 -27.56 -7.95
N PRO A 342 -10.11 -27.93 -6.78
CA PRO A 342 -10.59 -27.47 -5.50
C PRO A 342 -10.55 -25.93 -5.36
N GLY A 343 -11.70 -25.34 -5.03
CA GLY A 343 -11.89 -23.97 -4.63
C GLY A 343 -12.33 -23.86 -3.16
N ALA A 344 -12.76 -22.70 -2.72
CA ALA A 344 -13.09 -22.42 -1.31
C ALA A 344 -14.14 -23.39 -0.74
N LEU A 345 -15.17 -23.74 -1.51
CA LEU A 345 -16.22 -24.66 -1.06
C LEU A 345 -15.69 -26.10 -0.87
N ASP A 346 -14.80 -26.53 -1.79
CA ASP A 346 -14.15 -27.84 -1.69
C ASP A 346 -13.24 -27.88 -0.46
N MET A 347 -12.48 -26.79 -0.22
CA MET A 347 -11.66 -26.64 0.98
C MET A 347 -12.49 -26.64 2.26
N GLY A 348 -13.71 -26.12 2.20
CA GLY A 348 -14.69 -26.16 3.30
C GLY A 348 -15.39 -27.53 3.47
N GLY A 349 -14.97 -28.55 2.72
CA GLY A 349 -15.46 -29.91 2.84
C GLY A 349 -16.60 -30.28 1.89
N LEU A 350 -16.94 -29.48 0.87
CA LEU A 350 -17.92 -29.77 -0.16
C LEU A 350 -17.23 -29.99 -1.51
N LEU A 351 -16.75 -31.19 -1.77
CA LEU A 351 -16.05 -31.56 -3.01
C LEU A 351 -17.02 -31.67 -4.19
N ILE A 352 -16.71 -30.94 -5.25
CA ILE A 352 -17.52 -30.94 -6.48
C ILE A 352 -16.90 -31.87 -7.52
N THR A 353 -17.60 -32.90 -7.90
CA THR A 353 -17.24 -33.81 -8.97
C THR A 353 -18.15 -33.60 -10.17
N PRO A 354 -17.67 -33.05 -11.30
CA PRO A 354 -18.49 -32.82 -12.48
C PRO A 354 -18.82 -34.11 -13.26
N ARG A 355 -18.03 -35.18 -13.10
CA ARG A 355 -18.27 -36.46 -13.74
C ARG A 355 -18.85 -37.45 -12.75
N GLU A 356 -19.86 -38.22 -13.19
CA GLU A 356 -20.53 -39.24 -12.37
C GLU A 356 -19.53 -40.33 -11.92
N GLU A 357 -18.65 -40.75 -12.81
CA GLU A 357 -17.60 -41.74 -12.48
C GLU A 357 -16.69 -41.31 -11.35
N ASP A 358 -16.33 -40.02 -11.30
CA ASP A 358 -15.49 -39.45 -10.23
C ASP A 358 -16.26 -39.41 -8.90
N PHE A 359 -17.55 -39.09 -8.94
CA PHE A 359 -18.41 -39.13 -7.77
C PHE A 359 -18.49 -40.51 -7.15
N HIS A 360 -18.57 -41.59 -7.98
CA HIS A 360 -18.60 -42.94 -7.48
C HIS A 360 -17.25 -43.42 -6.96
N LYS A 361 -16.15 -43.00 -7.59
CA LYS A 361 -14.76 -43.38 -7.21
C LYS A 361 -14.27 -42.75 -5.93
N ILE A 362 -14.66 -41.49 -5.62
CA ILE A 362 -14.11 -40.74 -4.50
C ILE A 362 -14.41 -41.43 -3.17
N THR A 363 -13.38 -41.68 -2.38
CA THR A 363 -13.44 -42.20 -1.01
C THR A 363 -13.11 -41.11 0.00
N PRO A 364 -13.43 -41.28 1.30
CA PRO A 364 -13.03 -40.35 2.35
C PRO A 364 -11.54 -40.05 2.37
N GLU A 365 -10.72 -41.09 2.27
CA GLU A 365 -9.25 -40.98 2.28
C GLU A 365 -8.73 -40.22 1.08
N TRP A 366 -9.24 -40.52 -0.12
CA TRP A 366 -8.84 -39.83 -1.34
C TRP A 366 -9.24 -38.35 -1.31
N PHE A 367 -10.40 -38.04 -0.74
CA PHE A 367 -10.80 -36.64 -0.55
C PHE A 367 -9.84 -35.92 0.41
N ALA A 368 -9.48 -36.50 1.54
CA ALA A 368 -8.50 -35.94 2.47
C ALA A 368 -7.14 -35.73 1.80
N GLU A 369 -6.64 -36.75 1.04
CA GLU A 369 -5.40 -36.64 0.27
C GLU A 369 -5.43 -35.45 -0.73
N ILE A 370 -6.53 -35.26 -1.46
CA ILE A 370 -6.71 -34.14 -2.39
C ILE A 370 -6.55 -32.79 -1.66
N LEU A 371 -7.19 -32.63 -0.50
CA LEU A 371 -7.09 -31.38 0.27
C LEU A 371 -5.69 -31.16 0.81
N GLN A 372 -5.05 -32.19 1.34
CA GLN A 372 -3.66 -32.14 1.85
C GLN A 372 -2.65 -31.87 0.74
N GLU A 373 -2.86 -32.43 -0.44
CA GLU A 373 -1.98 -32.20 -1.58
C GLU A 373 -1.99 -30.75 -2.07
N VAL A 374 -3.15 -30.11 -2.07
CA VAL A 374 -3.29 -28.74 -2.60
C VAL A 374 -3.06 -27.66 -1.57
N THR A 375 -3.05 -27.98 -0.27
CA THR A 375 -2.74 -27.06 0.83
C THR A 375 -1.31 -27.20 1.32
N MET A 376 -0.80 -26.21 2.01
CA MET A 376 0.44 -26.33 2.77
C MET A 376 0.30 -27.40 3.85
N SER A 377 1.37 -28.16 4.12
CA SER A 377 1.39 -29.14 5.20
C SER A 377 1.57 -28.46 6.57
N GLU A 378 1.41 -29.24 7.64
CA GLU A 378 1.70 -28.76 9.01
C GLU A 378 3.16 -28.32 9.14
N GLU A 379 4.11 -29.01 8.49
CA GLU A 379 5.52 -28.63 8.48
C GLU A 379 5.75 -27.31 7.70
N GLU A 380 5.08 -27.13 6.56
CA GLU A 380 5.21 -25.92 5.73
C GLU A 380 4.61 -24.67 6.39
N ILE A 381 3.65 -24.80 7.33
CA ILE A 381 3.11 -23.67 8.07
C ILE A 381 3.91 -23.33 9.33
N LEU A 382 4.85 -24.15 9.80
CA LEU A 382 5.64 -23.88 11.02
C LEU A 382 6.39 -22.53 10.95
N PRO A 383 7.10 -22.18 9.87
CA PRO A 383 7.74 -20.86 9.77
C PRO A 383 6.74 -19.70 9.84
N ILE A 384 5.54 -19.91 9.29
CA ILE A 384 4.45 -18.90 9.36
C ILE A 384 3.99 -18.72 10.80
N LEU A 385 3.82 -19.83 11.54
CA LEU A 385 3.44 -19.81 12.94
C LEU A 385 4.52 -19.14 13.80
N GLU A 386 5.80 -19.39 13.53
CA GLU A 386 6.92 -18.72 14.22
C GLU A 386 6.86 -17.20 14.03
N VAL A 387 6.71 -16.72 12.80
CA VAL A 387 6.55 -15.28 12.50
C VAL A 387 5.33 -14.68 13.18
N LEU A 388 4.23 -15.44 13.29
CA LEU A 388 2.99 -14.96 13.90
C LEU A 388 3.04 -15.01 15.44
N THR A 389 3.82 -15.90 16.04
CA THR A 389 3.94 -16.10 17.51
C THR A 389 5.10 -15.34 18.13
N ASP A 390 6.08 -14.88 17.35
CA ASP A 390 7.13 -13.98 17.83
C ASP A 390 6.54 -12.59 18.12
N ALA A 391 5.74 -12.56 19.19
CA ALA A 391 5.46 -11.31 19.88
C ALA A 391 6.76 -10.84 20.53
N PRO A 392 7.06 -9.53 20.57
CA PRO A 392 8.22 -9.03 21.28
C PRO A 392 8.15 -9.57 22.72
N LYS A 393 9.15 -10.38 23.09
CA LYS A 393 9.27 -10.93 24.43
C LYS A 393 9.38 -9.78 25.42
N THR A 394 8.32 -9.49 26.13
CA THR A 394 8.40 -8.68 27.34
C THR A 394 9.17 -9.51 28.36
N GLU A 395 10.43 -9.19 28.59
CA GLU A 395 11.21 -9.76 29.67
C GLU A 395 10.54 -9.44 30.99
N GLU A 396 10.10 -10.49 31.71
CA GLU A 396 9.72 -10.39 33.12
C GLU A 396 10.95 -9.95 33.94
N LYS A 397 11.00 -8.68 34.33
CA LYS A 397 11.98 -8.19 35.29
C LYS A 397 11.71 -8.82 36.64
N LYS A 398 12.70 -9.62 37.13
CA LYS A 398 12.83 -9.94 38.55
C LYS A 398 13.18 -8.67 39.34
N PRO A 399 12.68 -8.51 40.58
CA PRO A 399 12.97 -7.33 41.38
C PRO A 399 14.38 -7.46 41.99
N GLU A 400 15.28 -6.53 41.66
CA GLU A 400 16.48 -6.24 42.43
C GLU A 400 16.69 -4.72 42.56
N GLU A 401 16.60 -4.30 43.82
CA GLU A 401 17.25 -3.23 44.56
C GLU A 401 17.65 -1.90 43.92
N GLU A 402 17.19 -0.87 44.61
CA GLU A 402 17.42 0.57 44.51
C GLU A 402 18.85 0.97 44.19
N ALA A 403 19.02 1.85 43.18
CA ALA A 403 19.98 2.97 43.20
C ALA A 403 19.73 4.00 42.07
N GLU A 404 19.52 5.23 42.54
CA GLU A 404 19.84 6.52 41.94
C GLU A 404 19.37 6.92 40.54
N GLN A 405 18.61 7.98 40.54
CA GLN A 405 18.20 8.94 39.50
C GLN A 405 19.06 8.93 38.25
N CYS A 406 18.45 8.57 37.11
CA CYS A 406 18.79 9.03 35.77
C CYS A 406 17.52 9.27 34.98
N GLU A 407 17.53 10.31 34.16
CA GLU A 407 16.47 10.81 33.30
C GLU A 407 15.76 9.68 32.52
N GLU A 408 14.41 9.68 32.52
CA GLU A 408 13.58 8.72 31.80
C GLU A 408 13.87 8.78 30.30
N ALA A 409 14.46 7.69 29.79
CA ALA A 409 14.58 7.45 28.36
C ALA A 409 13.22 7.01 27.79
N LEU A 410 12.77 7.70 26.76
CA LEU A 410 11.62 7.34 25.95
C LEU A 410 11.78 5.95 25.30
N PRO A 411 10.72 5.18 25.02
CA PRO A 411 10.80 3.86 24.38
C PRO A 411 11.52 3.99 23.04
N GLY A 412 12.68 3.34 22.91
CA GLY A 412 13.53 3.37 21.72
C GLY A 412 12.95 2.51 20.62
N TYR A 413 13.09 2.97 19.38
CA TYR A 413 12.93 2.18 18.17
C TYR A 413 14.20 1.34 17.97
N GLU A 414 14.08 0.01 17.86
CA GLU A 414 15.22 -0.86 17.56
C GLU A 414 15.52 -0.80 16.06
N MET A 415 16.68 -0.25 15.68
CA MET A 415 17.24 -0.47 14.35
C MET A 415 18.03 -1.78 14.38
N GLU A 416 17.61 -2.74 13.54
CA GLU A 416 18.46 -3.85 13.15
C GLU A 416 19.80 -3.31 12.58
N GLU A 417 20.89 -4.12 12.67
CA GLU A 417 22.22 -3.81 12.15
C GLU A 417 22.16 -2.96 10.88
N GLU A 418 22.91 -1.89 10.83
CA GLU A 418 23.00 -0.86 9.79
C GLU A 418 22.10 -1.05 8.55
N THR A 419 20.89 -0.48 8.60
CA THR A 419 19.89 -0.63 7.52
C THR A 419 20.48 -0.15 6.19
N GLU A 420 20.49 -1.03 5.18
CA GLU A 420 20.92 -0.70 3.82
C GLU A 420 19.75 -0.15 2.99
N VAL A 421 20.09 0.71 2.04
CA VAL A 421 19.17 1.23 1.03
C VAL A 421 19.69 0.89 -0.37
N ALA A 422 18.79 0.48 -1.26
CA ALA A 422 19.05 0.25 -2.67
C ALA A 422 18.58 1.47 -3.48
N VAL A 423 19.51 2.15 -4.15
CA VAL A 423 19.26 3.38 -4.91
C VAL A 423 19.41 3.09 -6.41
N GLY A 424 18.35 3.23 -7.20
CA GLY A 424 18.40 3.17 -8.66
C GLY A 424 19.04 4.43 -9.24
N VAL A 425 20.19 4.31 -9.89
CA VAL A 425 20.99 5.46 -10.36
C VAL A 425 20.75 5.75 -11.84
N MET A 426 20.85 4.75 -12.69
CA MET A 426 20.67 4.91 -14.13
C MET A 426 20.19 3.62 -14.79
N SER A 427 19.64 3.74 -15.99
CA SER A 427 19.27 2.57 -16.81
C SER A 427 19.65 2.80 -18.29
N ASP A 428 20.34 1.82 -18.89
CA ASP A 428 20.72 1.87 -20.30
C ASP A 428 20.93 0.45 -20.85
N THR A 429 20.98 0.29 -22.17
CA THR A 429 21.37 -0.97 -22.83
C THR A 429 22.88 -1.22 -22.74
N LYS A 430 23.67 -0.18 -22.42
CA LYS A 430 25.13 -0.23 -22.28
C LYS A 430 25.56 0.70 -21.15
N ILE A 431 26.28 0.18 -20.17
CA ILE A 431 26.76 0.95 -19.02
C ILE A 431 28.30 0.83 -18.96
N HIS A 432 28.96 1.99 -18.90
CA HIS A 432 30.39 2.13 -18.64
C HIS A 432 30.60 2.60 -17.21
N PHE A 433 31.52 1.97 -16.50
CA PHE A 433 31.86 2.37 -15.15
C PHE A 433 33.33 2.03 -14.80
N CYS A 434 33.87 2.77 -13.87
CA CYS A 434 35.21 2.53 -13.34
C CYS A 434 35.14 2.07 -11.89
N ILE A 435 35.81 1.00 -11.56
CA ILE A 435 36.03 0.52 -10.19
C ILE A 435 37.27 1.15 -9.60
N ASN A 436 37.14 2.00 -8.58
CA ASN A 436 38.19 2.67 -7.88
C ASN A 436 38.56 1.86 -6.61
N GLY A 437 39.71 1.21 -6.65
CA GLY A 437 40.13 0.24 -5.63
C GLY A 437 39.81 -1.20 -6.02
N GLU A 438 39.60 -2.07 -5.07
CA GLU A 438 39.34 -3.50 -5.30
C GLU A 438 37.92 -3.88 -4.94
N TYR A 439 37.21 -4.48 -5.89
CA TYR A 439 35.88 -5.07 -5.72
C TYR A 439 35.89 -6.56 -6.09
N THR A 440 34.92 -7.29 -5.57
CA THR A 440 34.71 -8.70 -5.93
C THR A 440 33.44 -8.85 -6.71
N ALA A 441 33.47 -9.58 -7.84
CA ALA A 441 32.31 -9.96 -8.62
C ALA A 441 32.51 -11.38 -9.16
N LYS A 442 31.51 -12.26 -8.98
CA LYS A 442 31.53 -13.67 -9.42
C LYS A 442 32.83 -14.40 -9.02
N GLY A 443 33.37 -14.13 -7.83
CA GLY A 443 34.58 -14.76 -7.29
C GLY A 443 35.90 -14.21 -7.88
N GLN A 444 35.88 -13.12 -8.62
CA GLN A 444 37.05 -12.43 -9.17
C GLN A 444 37.26 -11.09 -8.51
N THR A 445 38.51 -10.70 -8.34
CA THR A 445 38.87 -9.33 -7.93
C THR A 445 38.87 -8.43 -9.15
N ILE A 446 38.16 -7.30 -9.10
CA ILE A 446 37.92 -6.37 -10.17
C ILE A 446 38.38 -4.98 -9.79
N SER A 447 39.03 -4.28 -10.73
CA SER A 447 39.43 -2.87 -10.64
C SER A 447 39.45 -2.22 -12.02
N GLY A 448 39.47 -0.89 -12.08
CA GLY A 448 39.57 -0.09 -13.30
C GLY A 448 38.29 -0.11 -14.14
N GLU A 449 38.44 0.26 -15.42
CA GLU A 449 37.32 0.43 -16.36
C GLU A 449 36.62 -0.87 -16.67
N GLN A 450 35.29 -0.83 -16.63
CA GLN A 450 34.40 -1.92 -16.92
C GLN A 450 33.30 -1.49 -17.90
N GLU A 451 32.80 -2.45 -18.68
CA GLU A 451 31.69 -2.27 -19.60
C GLU A 451 30.75 -3.46 -19.50
N VAL A 452 29.45 -3.17 -19.49
CA VAL A 452 28.40 -4.17 -19.62
C VAL A 452 27.43 -3.78 -20.72
N VAL A 453 26.93 -4.79 -21.45
CA VAL A 453 26.03 -4.59 -22.58
C VAL A 453 24.86 -5.56 -22.45
N LEU A 454 23.65 -5.08 -22.71
CA LEU A 454 22.46 -5.93 -22.80
C LEU A 454 22.51 -6.76 -24.08
N GLU A 455 22.41 -8.07 -23.97
CA GLU A 455 22.39 -9.03 -25.08
C GLU A 455 21.41 -10.16 -24.74
N ASP A 456 20.42 -10.36 -25.60
CA ASP A 456 19.39 -11.39 -25.47
C ASP A 456 18.75 -11.48 -24.05
N GLY A 457 18.36 -10.32 -23.49
CA GLY A 457 17.75 -10.23 -22.16
C GLY A 457 18.68 -10.56 -21.00
N SER A 458 20.01 -10.54 -21.23
CA SER A 458 21.05 -10.83 -20.24
C SER A 458 22.15 -9.76 -20.29
N ILE A 459 22.93 -9.65 -19.22
CA ILE A 459 24.07 -8.75 -19.14
C ILE A 459 25.30 -9.47 -19.66
N ARG A 460 25.89 -9.02 -20.77
CA ARG A 460 27.18 -9.46 -21.21
C ARG A 460 28.28 -8.69 -20.50
N TRP A 461 29.16 -9.42 -19.79
CA TRP A 461 30.34 -8.91 -19.11
C TRP A 461 31.49 -9.89 -19.23
N ASN A 462 32.66 -9.42 -19.61
CA ASN A 462 33.87 -10.26 -19.82
C ASN A 462 33.61 -11.49 -20.71
N GLY A 463 32.79 -11.33 -21.75
CA GLY A 463 32.46 -12.40 -22.70
C GLY A 463 31.46 -13.46 -22.21
N GLN A 464 30.89 -13.31 -21.02
CA GLN A 464 29.89 -14.19 -20.44
C GLN A 464 28.56 -13.48 -20.22
N LEU A 465 27.46 -14.23 -20.22
CA LEU A 465 26.10 -13.73 -19.99
C LEU A 465 25.65 -13.99 -18.56
N TYR A 466 25.04 -12.97 -17.94
CA TYR A 466 24.55 -13.02 -16.56
C TYR A 466 23.14 -12.42 -16.49
N ARG A 467 22.28 -12.92 -15.60
CA ARG A 467 20.99 -12.27 -15.27
C ARG A 467 21.17 -11.05 -14.39
N ASN A 468 22.14 -11.13 -13.49
CA ASN A 468 22.54 -10.03 -12.60
C ASN A 468 24.04 -10.10 -12.31
N LEU A 469 24.61 -8.93 -12.00
CA LEU A 469 25.99 -8.78 -11.56
C LEU A 469 26.02 -7.93 -10.29
N THR A 470 26.81 -8.35 -9.31
CA THR A 470 27.01 -7.60 -8.07
C THR A 470 28.50 -7.42 -7.85
N PHE A 471 28.93 -6.17 -7.74
CA PHE A 471 30.29 -5.76 -7.43
C PHE A 471 30.32 -5.27 -5.98
N ARG A 472 30.98 -6.00 -5.10
CA ARG A 472 31.11 -5.66 -3.67
C ARG A 472 32.51 -5.18 -3.37
N PRO A 473 32.69 -4.13 -2.55
CA PRO A 473 34.01 -3.73 -2.10
C PRO A 473 34.73 -4.93 -1.42
N ALA A 474 35.99 -5.12 -1.71
CA ALA A 474 36.78 -6.15 -1.04
C ALA A 474 36.87 -5.82 0.45
N ALA A 475 36.76 -6.83 1.32
CA ALA A 475 36.89 -6.66 2.77
C ALA A 475 38.34 -6.27 3.09
N ASN A 476 38.56 -4.99 3.43
CA ASN A 476 39.84 -4.49 3.88
C ASN A 476 39.66 -3.54 5.08
N GLU A 477 40.72 -3.32 5.82
CA GLU A 477 40.79 -2.53 7.03
C GLU A 477 40.11 -1.14 6.91
N GLU A 478 39.45 -0.69 7.97
CA GLU A 478 38.80 0.60 8.09
C GLU A 478 39.62 1.74 7.45
N GLY A 479 39.04 2.39 6.42
CA GLY A 479 39.61 3.62 5.84
C GLY A 479 40.10 3.57 4.40
N THR A 480 40.04 2.43 3.69
CA THR A 480 40.38 2.39 2.26
C THR A 480 39.17 2.78 1.41
N GLY A 481 39.26 3.92 0.70
CA GLY A 481 38.19 4.53 -0.07
C GLY A 481 37.81 3.77 -1.34
N HIS A 482 37.29 2.55 -1.19
CA HIS A 482 36.70 1.79 -2.31
C HIS A 482 35.46 2.51 -2.83
N SER A 483 35.42 2.80 -4.12
CA SER A 483 34.28 3.43 -4.78
C SER A 483 34.14 2.93 -6.22
N PHE A 484 33.05 3.29 -6.85
CA PHE A 484 32.89 3.10 -8.31
C PHE A 484 32.31 4.37 -8.94
N THR A 485 32.70 4.64 -10.18
CA THR A 485 32.23 5.80 -10.95
C THR A 485 31.36 5.31 -12.11
N LEU A 486 30.10 5.74 -12.14
CA LEU A 486 29.22 5.55 -13.29
C LEU A 486 29.39 6.73 -14.24
N HIS A 487 29.57 6.45 -15.55
CA HIS A 487 29.68 7.46 -16.58
C HIS A 487 28.34 7.75 -17.23
N ASN A 488 28.14 9.01 -17.67
CA ASN A 488 26.94 9.48 -18.36
C ASN A 488 25.64 9.29 -17.55
N VAL A 489 25.71 9.50 -16.24
CA VAL A 489 24.50 9.51 -15.40
C VAL A 489 23.70 10.76 -15.74
N THR A 490 22.45 10.58 -16.18
CA THR A 490 21.53 11.69 -16.43
C THR A 490 20.95 12.17 -15.11
N ILE A 491 21.07 13.46 -14.82
CA ILE A 491 20.51 14.14 -13.64
C ILE A 491 19.54 15.22 -14.05
N GLY A 492 18.54 15.50 -13.20
CA GLY A 492 17.51 16.48 -13.47
C GLY A 492 16.62 16.06 -14.63
N ILE A 493 16.19 14.80 -14.66
CA ILE A 493 15.39 14.22 -15.75
C ILE A 493 14.10 15.03 -15.94
N GLN A 494 13.87 15.55 -17.15
CA GLN A 494 12.76 16.42 -17.54
C GLN A 494 12.75 17.81 -16.86
N PHE A 495 13.87 18.23 -16.27
CA PHE A 495 14.06 19.59 -15.78
C PHE A 495 14.84 20.42 -16.81
N HIS A 496 14.73 21.76 -16.74
CA HIS A 496 15.46 22.69 -17.61
C HIS A 496 17.00 22.59 -17.47
N TRP A 497 17.50 21.97 -16.41
CA TRP A 497 18.93 21.75 -16.12
C TRP A 497 19.37 20.30 -16.35
N GLU A 498 18.57 19.46 -17.04
CA GLU A 498 18.95 18.08 -17.38
C GLU A 498 20.31 18.01 -18.08
N ARG A 499 21.19 17.16 -17.58
CA ARG A 499 22.51 16.93 -18.16
C ARG A 499 23.08 15.58 -17.77
N GLN A 500 24.17 15.18 -18.44
CA GLN A 500 24.93 13.98 -18.12
C GLN A 500 26.20 14.31 -17.37
N GLU A 501 26.49 13.56 -16.31
CA GLU A 501 27.68 13.69 -15.49
C GLU A 501 28.28 12.32 -15.16
N SER A 502 29.60 12.27 -14.88
CA SER A 502 30.20 11.11 -14.22
C SER A 502 30.05 11.26 -12.72
N GLN A 503 29.46 10.25 -12.05
CA GLN A 503 29.21 10.28 -10.62
C GLN A 503 29.87 9.10 -9.92
N THR A 504 30.46 9.35 -8.76
CA THR A 504 31.19 8.36 -7.95
C THR A 504 30.39 7.98 -6.70
N PHE A 505 30.34 6.70 -6.42
CA PHE A 505 29.53 6.09 -5.38
C PHE A 505 30.37 5.19 -4.49
N GLN A 506 29.99 5.06 -3.22
CA GLN A 506 30.52 4.05 -2.28
C GLN A 506 29.53 2.88 -2.14
N GLY A 507 29.96 1.78 -1.50
CA GLY A 507 29.14 0.62 -1.27
C GLY A 507 29.10 -0.35 -2.45
N THR A 508 28.03 -1.10 -2.59
CA THR A 508 27.86 -2.18 -3.58
C THR A 508 27.19 -1.66 -4.85
N LEU A 509 27.75 -2.03 -6.01
CA LEU A 509 27.09 -1.84 -7.31
C LEU A 509 26.38 -3.14 -7.71
N ARG A 510 25.06 -3.06 -7.94
CA ARG A 510 24.25 -4.15 -8.45
C ARG A 510 23.68 -3.77 -9.82
N LEU A 511 23.90 -4.63 -10.83
CA LEU A 511 23.37 -4.47 -12.18
C LEU A 511 22.33 -5.55 -12.42
N VAL A 512 21.13 -5.17 -12.82
CA VAL A 512 20.01 -6.08 -13.10
C VAL A 512 19.36 -5.72 -14.42
N VAL A 513 18.80 -6.71 -15.12
CA VAL A 513 17.98 -6.45 -16.33
C VAL A 513 16.54 -6.17 -15.90
N HIS A 514 15.99 -5.07 -16.37
CA HIS A 514 14.59 -4.70 -16.17
C HIS A 514 14.10 -3.90 -17.38
N GLU A 515 12.94 -4.25 -17.92
CA GLU A 515 12.31 -3.57 -19.08
C GLU A 515 13.27 -3.32 -20.27
N ASP A 516 13.99 -4.37 -20.71
CA ASP A 516 14.96 -4.30 -21.82
C ASP A 516 16.11 -3.31 -21.62
N LYS A 517 16.47 -3.00 -20.38
CA LYS A 517 17.61 -2.20 -19.99
C LYS A 517 18.38 -2.84 -18.83
N ILE A 518 19.64 -2.48 -18.70
CA ILE A 518 20.44 -2.74 -17.50
C ILE A 518 20.22 -1.59 -16.55
N VAL A 519 19.80 -1.86 -15.32
CA VAL A 519 19.64 -0.87 -14.26
C VAL A 519 20.81 -0.97 -13.30
N ALA A 520 21.51 0.15 -13.08
CA ALA A 520 22.55 0.26 -12.07
C ALA A 520 21.95 0.72 -10.75
N ILE A 521 22.15 -0.10 -9.72
CA ILE A 521 21.64 0.10 -8.36
C ILE A 521 22.81 0.18 -7.41
N ASN A 522 22.90 1.27 -6.65
CA ASN A 522 23.85 1.43 -5.56
C ASN A 522 23.23 0.95 -4.24
N VAL A 523 23.90 0.06 -3.52
CA VAL A 523 23.47 -0.43 -2.21
C VAL A 523 24.49 -0.02 -1.17
N LEU A 524 24.02 0.72 -0.14
CA LEU A 524 24.86 1.29 0.91
C LEU A 524 24.07 1.53 2.19
N SER A 525 24.77 1.91 3.29
CA SER A 525 24.11 2.25 4.55
C SER A 525 23.20 3.49 4.42
N VAL A 526 22.13 3.56 5.21
CA VAL A 526 21.24 4.73 5.26
C VAL A 526 22.01 6.00 5.59
N GLU A 527 22.99 5.95 6.51
CA GLU A 527 23.75 7.11 6.94
C GLU A 527 24.68 7.64 5.82
N ASP A 528 25.32 6.75 5.05
CA ASP A 528 26.11 7.14 3.88
C ASP A 528 25.24 7.74 2.76
N TYR A 529 24.06 7.15 2.53
CA TYR A 529 23.06 7.70 1.61
C TYR A 529 22.67 9.13 2.00
N LEU A 530 22.34 9.35 3.28
CA LEU A 530 21.93 10.67 3.79
C LEU A 530 23.01 11.74 3.64
N THR A 531 24.28 11.37 3.81
CA THR A 531 25.40 12.30 3.63
C THR A 531 25.42 12.87 2.20
N SER A 532 25.11 12.05 1.20
CA SER A 532 24.95 12.50 -0.19
C SER A 532 23.67 13.32 -0.39
N VAL A 533 22.52 12.84 0.11
CA VAL A 533 21.22 13.52 -0.03
C VAL A 533 21.29 14.95 0.51
N ILE A 534 21.77 15.13 1.75
CA ILE A 534 21.86 16.46 2.37
C ILE A 534 22.69 17.42 1.53
N SER A 535 23.77 16.92 0.92
CA SER A 535 24.65 17.73 0.05
C SER A 535 24.11 17.93 -1.37
N SER A 536 23.14 17.12 -1.80
CA SER A 536 22.57 17.16 -3.16
C SER A 536 21.24 17.92 -3.23
N GLU A 537 20.42 17.85 -2.17
CA GLU A 537 19.14 18.57 -2.07
C GLU A 537 19.33 20.08 -1.86
N MET A 538 20.22 20.43 -0.96
CA MET A 538 20.61 21.81 -0.67
C MET A 538 22.13 21.93 -0.62
N ASN A 539 22.66 23.15 -0.72
CA ASN A 539 24.08 23.34 -0.59
C ASN A 539 24.52 23.04 0.87
N ALA A 540 25.59 22.26 1.01
CA ALA A 540 26.14 21.88 2.31
C ALA A 540 26.75 23.05 3.15
N ASP A 541 26.80 24.28 2.61
CA ASP A 541 27.18 25.51 3.32
C ASP A 541 25.99 26.15 4.08
N CYS A 542 24.85 25.48 4.13
CA CYS A 542 23.70 25.86 4.94
C CYS A 542 24.04 25.89 6.45
N PRO A 543 23.23 26.62 7.26
CA PRO A 543 23.34 26.56 8.72
C PRO A 543 23.25 25.12 9.23
N ILE A 544 24.15 24.76 10.16
CA ILE A 544 24.26 23.37 10.66
C ILE A 544 22.94 22.83 11.25
N GLU A 545 22.16 23.68 11.92
CA GLU A 545 20.88 23.27 12.50
C GLU A 545 19.82 22.93 11.43
N PHE A 546 19.85 23.63 10.29
CA PHE A 546 19.04 23.24 9.14
C PHE A 546 19.50 21.88 8.57
N LEU A 547 20.82 21.65 8.42
CA LEU A 547 21.37 20.40 7.91
C LEU A 547 21.01 19.22 8.82
N LYS A 548 21.02 19.40 10.15
CA LYS A 548 20.56 18.42 11.13
C LYS A 548 19.06 18.12 10.95
N ALA A 549 18.23 19.16 10.85
CA ALA A 549 16.79 18.99 10.59
C ALA A 549 16.55 18.20 9.29
N ALA A 550 17.28 18.56 8.21
CA ALA A 550 17.21 17.88 6.93
C ALA A 550 17.63 16.40 7.03
N ALA A 551 18.67 16.07 7.81
CA ALA A 551 19.12 14.70 8.03
C ALA A 551 18.04 13.86 8.73
N VAL A 552 17.40 14.38 9.78
CA VAL A 552 16.33 13.68 10.52
C VAL A 552 15.11 13.43 9.64
N ILE A 553 14.65 14.44 8.88
CA ILE A 553 13.45 14.24 8.01
C ILE A 553 13.74 13.34 6.81
N SER A 554 14.92 13.46 6.20
CA SER A 554 15.30 12.61 5.06
C SER A 554 15.42 11.15 5.50
N ARG A 555 15.96 10.88 6.69
CA ARG A 555 16.00 9.55 7.30
C ARG A 555 14.60 9.04 7.59
N SER A 556 13.75 9.86 8.19
CA SER A 556 12.37 9.50 8.51
C SER A 556 11.56 9.14 7.26
N TRP A 557 11.64 10.00 6.23
CA TRP A 557 10.98 9.75 4.96
C TRP A 557 11.46 8.44 4.33
N LEU A 558 12.79 8.24 4.23
CA LEU A 558 13.36 7.03 3.62
C LEU A 558 12.91 5.76 4.34
N LEU A 559 13.06 5.74 5.68
CA LEU A 559 12.68 4.57 6.48
C LEU A 559 11.17 4.30 6.44
N ALA A 560 10.33 5.35 6.44
CA ALA A 560 8.89 5.20 6.22
C ALA A 560 8.57 4.59 4.84
N GLN A 561 9.31 4.98 3.78
CA GLN A 561 9.14 4.39 2.46
C GLN A 561 9.60 2.93 2.41
N ILE A 562 10.72 2.59 3.04
CA ILE A 562 11.21 1.20 3.13
C ILE A 562 10.21 0.34 3.92
N GLN A 563 9.70 0.84 5.06
CA GLN A 563 8.67 0.14 5.83
C GLN A 563 7.37 -0.03 5.03
N LYS A 564 6.91 1.02 4.35
CA LYS A 564 5.74 0.96 3.45
C LYS A 564 5.94 -0.13 2.38
N ARG A 565 7.14 -0.21 1.77
CA ARG A 565 7.46 -1.26 0.79
C ARG A 565 7.47 -2.66 1.39
N LYS A 566 8.12 -2.86 2.54
CA LYS A 566 8.12 -4.14 3.26
C LYS A 566 6.71 -4.57 3.64
N SER A 567 5.84 -3.61 3.99
CA SER A 567 4.45 -3.88 4.38
C SER A 567 3.52 -4.17 3.20
N LEU A 568 3.81 -3.70 2.00
CA LEU A 568 2.91 -3.75 0.85
C LEU A 568 3.25 -4.85 -0.18
N GLY A 569 4.43 -5.50 -0.07
CA GLY A 569 4.89 -6.49 -1.06
C GLY A 569 5.13 -5.87 -2.45
N GLU A 570 6.01 -6.45 -3.26
CA GLU A 570 6.59 -5.80 -4.45
C GLU A 570 5.63 -5.48 -5.62
N LYS A 571 4.36 -5.90 -5.61
CA LYS A 571 3.51 -5.88 -6.83
C LYS A 571 2.18 -5.10 -6.77
N HIS A 572 1.84 -4.40 -5.69
CA HIS A 572 0.45 -3.90 -5.54
C HIS A 572 0.21 -2.39 -5.71
N GLN A 573 1.19 -1.56 -6.01
CA GLN A 573 1.06 -0.11 -5.83
C GLN A 573 0.73 0.71 -7.08
N ALA A 574 1.05 0.28 -8.27
CA ALA A 574 0.84 1.06 -9.51
C ALA A 574 -0.64 1.36 -9.84
N PHE A 575 -1.58 0.63 -9.25
CA PHE A 575 -3.00 0.72 -9.61
C PHE A 575 -3.79 1.86 -8.96
N PHE A 576 -3.31 2.45 -7.85
CA PHE A 576 -4.08 3.46 -7.10
C PHE A 576 -3.68 4.91 -7.37
N ALA A 577 -2.54 5.13 -7.99
CA ALA A 577 -2.01 6.47 -8.29
C ALA A 577 -2.68 7.16 -9.48
N PHE A 578 -3.64 6.51 -10.16
CA PHE A 578 -4.21 7.01 -11.41
C PHE A 578 -5.70 6.72 -11.55
N THR A 579 -6.50 7.76 -11.76
CA THR A 579 -7.91 7.65 -12.20
C THR A 579 -8.05 8.35 -13.54
N LYS A 580 -8.50 7.63 -14.57
CA LYS A 580 -8.79 8.19 -15.89
C LYS A 580 -10.22 7.85 -16.30
N THR A 581 -11.00 8.88 -16.59
CA THR A 581 -12.32 8.81 -17.23
C THR A 581 -12.33 9.74 -18.42
N ASP A 582 -13.42 9.78 -19.18
CA ASP A 582 -13.56 10.73 -20.28
C ASP A 582 -13.59 12.19 -19.84
N GLN A 583 -13.82 12.46 -18.54
CA GLN A 583 -13.99 13.80 -17.99
C GLN A 583 -12.96 14.15 -16.90
N GLU A 584 -12.18 13.20 -16.42
CA GLU A 584 -11.27 13.40 -15.29
C GLU A 584 -10.01 12.55 -15.41
N ILE A 585 -8.85 13.18 -15.21
CA ILE A 585 -7.55 12.52 -15.04
C ILE A 585 -6.95 12.98 -13.72
N ILE A 586 -7.00 12.12 -12.71
CA ILE A 586 -6.37 12.37 -11.40
C ILE A 586 -5.19 11.43 -11.25
N ARG A 587 -3.99 11.97 -11.17
CA ARG A 587 -2.76 11.22 -11.03
C ARG A 587 -1.87 11.86 -9.96
N TRP A 588 -1.36 11.03 -9.06
CA TRP A 588 -0.26 11.40 -8.19
C TRP A 588 0.92 10.47 -8.41
N HIS A 589 2.08 11.01 -8.20
CA HIS A 589 3.34 10.27 -8.35
C HIS A 589 3.88 10.01 -6.95
N ASP A 590 3.92 8.76 -6.56
CA ASP A 590 4.55 8.29 -5.34
C ASP A 590 5.58 7.22 -5.72
N ARG A 591 6.28 6.69 -4.77
CA ARG A 591 7.35 5.71 -4.91
C ARG A 591 6.95 4.37 -5.56
N GLU A 592 5.66 4.13 -5.73
CA GLU A 592 5.11 2.90 -6.33
C GLU A 592 5.64 2.56 -7.72
N ASP A 593 6.28 3.53 -8.39
CA ASP A 593 6.91 3.32 -9.68
C ASP A 593 8.22 2.51 -9.61
N HIS A 594 8.75 2.24 -8.38
CA HIS A 594 10.01 1.51 -8.18
C HIS A 594 9.77 0.08 -7.69
N THR A 595 10.07 -0.90 -8.54
CA THR A 595 9.85 -2.32 -8.23
C THR A 595 11.13 -3.07 -7.82
N ILE A 596 12.32 -2.63 -8.31
CA ILE A 596 13.58 -3.35 -8.15
C ILE A 596 14.61 -2.68 -7.23
N PHE A 597 14.31 -1.47 -6.74
CA PHE A 597 15.12 -0.73 -5.77
C PHE A 597 14.24 0.10 -4.83
N ASP A 598 14.79 0.63 -3.74
CA ASP A 598 14.02 1.34 -2.72
C ASP A 598 13.66 2.76 -3.13
N VAL A 599 14.60 3.50 -3.67
CA VAL A 599 14.47 4.89 -4.12
C VAL A 599 15.27 5.13 -5.38
N CYS A 600 14.88 6.11 -6.20
CA CYS A 600 15.74 6.57 -7.29
C CYS A 600 16.67 7.70 -6.85
N ALA A 601 17.67 7.98 -7.67
CA ALA A 601 18.67 9.02 -7.42
C ALA A 601 18.20 10.44 -7.80
N ASP A 602 16.99 10.58 -8.38
CA ASP A 602 16.46 11.83 -8.95
C ASP A 602 15.40 12.49 -8.06
N ASP A 603 14.95 13.68 -8.43
CA ASP A 603 13.96 14.53 -7.73
C ASP A 603 12.59 13.86 -7.46
N HIS A 604 12.30 12.74 -8.09
CA HIS A 604 11.10 11.96 -7.78
C HIS A 604 11.12 11.41 -6.34
N CYS A 605 12.30 11.00 -5.85
CA CYS A 605 12.51 10.56 -4.47
C CYS A 605 13.27 11.62 -3.67
N GLN A 606 14.56 11.48 -3.55
CA GLN A 606 15.50 12.44 -2.96
C GLN A 606 16.73 12.50 -3.84
N ARG A 607 17.24 13.70 -4.13
CA ARG A 607 18.45 13.85 -4.94
C ARG A 607 19.63 13.13 -4.30
N TYR A 608 20.14 12.14 -5.01
CA TYR A 608 21.30 11.35 -4.57
C TYR A 608 22.37 11.34 -5.66
N GLN A 609 23.53 11.92 -5.40
CA GLN A 609 24.63 12.05 -6.38
C GLN A 609 25.92 11.42 -5.88
N GLY A 610 25.82 10.42 -5.00
CA GLY A 610 26.96 9.67 -4.46
C GLY A 610 27.93 10.57 -3.69
N ILE A 611 29.16 10.14 -3.59
CA ILE A 611 30.23 10.88 -2.92
C ILE A 611 30.75 12.06 -3.77
N THR A 612 30.33 12.20 -5.01
CA THR A 612 30.68 13.35 -5.87
C THR A 612 30.26 14.68 -5.22
N ARG A 613 29.17 14.69 -4.48
CA ARG A 613 28.65 15.86 -3.75
C ARG A 613 28.90 15.81 -2.24
N ALA A 614 29.21 14.66 -1.66
CA ALA A 614 29.40 14.45 -0.22
C ALA A 614 30.78 14.91 0.29
N THR A 615 31.30 16.04 -0.21
CA THR A 615 32.65 16.54 0.10
C THR A 615 32.70 17.42 1.35
N ASN A 616 31.56 17.96 1.80
CA ASN A 616 31.49 18.94 2.88
C ASN A 616 31.51 18.26 4.28
N ALA A 617 32.34 18.76 5.18
CA ALA A 617 32.47 18.28 6.55
C ALA A 617 31.19 18.53 7.39
N GLN A 618 30.49 19.66 7.16
CA GLN A 618 29.29 20.03 7.90
C GLN A 618 28.11 19.05 7.62
N ALA A 619 27.96 18.62 6.38
CA ALA A 619 26.92 17.61 6.05
C ALA A 619 27.18 16.28 6.78
N ARG A 620 28.43 15.83 6.80
CA ARG A 620 28.85 14.64 7.57
C ARG A 620 28.63 14.82 9.07
N GLU A 621 28.94 15.98 9.62
CA GLU A 621 28.72 16.31 11.03
C GLU A 621 27.21 16.30 11.36
N ALA A 622 26.37 16.89 10.51
CA ALA A 622 24.92 16.91 10.69
C ALA A 622 24.33 15.50 10.72
N VAL A 623 24.71 14.64 9.78
CA VAL A 623 24.25 13.23 9.74
C VAL A 623 24.78 12.47 10.95
N ALA A 624 26.07 12.58 11.29
CA ALA A 624 26.67 11.85 12.39
C ALA A 624 26.08 12.27 13.77
N SER A 625 25.85 13.57 13.99
CA SER A 625 25.29 14.08 15.25
C SER A 625 23.82 13.73 15.46
N THR A 626 23.08 13.45 14.37
CA THR A 626 21.68 13.02 14.38
C THR A 626 21.50 11.55 14.02
N ARG A 627 22.57 10.73 14.09
CA ARG A 627 22.55 9.32 13.72
C ARG A 627 21.41 8.59 14.45
N GLY A 628 20.60 7.85 13.68
CA GLY A 628 19.46 7.08 14.19
C GLY A 628 18.27 7.92 14.64
N GLU A 629 18.29 9.27 14.55
CA GLU A 629 17.13 10.09 14.89
C GLU A 629 16.11 10.12 13.77
N VAL A 630 14.86 9.87 14.12
CA VAL A 630 13.69 9.91 13.21
C VAL A 630 12.54 10.69 13.82
N MET A 631 11.68 11.23 12.96
CA MET A 631 10.39 11.76 13.37
C MET A 631 9.39 10.63 13.53
N MET A 632 8.71 10.58 14.66
CA MET A 632 7.66 9.59 14.93
C MET A 632 6.35 10.28 15.31
N TYR A 633 5.25 9.71 14.88
CA TYR A 633 3.90 10.10 15.25
C TYR A 633 3.09 8.85 15.55
N GLU A 634 2.48 8.77 16.75
CA GLU A 634 1.68 7.62 17.20
C GLU A 634 2.38 6.25 17.06
N GLY A 635 3.69 6.22 17.28
CA GLY A 635 4.49 4.99 17.24
C GLY A 635 4.93 4.57 15.83
N GLU A 636 4.60 5.35 14.80
CA GLU A 636 5.03 5.10 13.41
C GLU A 636 6.04 6.16 12.95
N ILE A 637 6.97 5.76 12.08
CA ILE A 637 7.91 6.70 11.46
C ILE A 637 7.14 7.61 10.49
N CYS A 638 7.32 8.92 10.63
CA CYS A 638 6.64 9.90 9.80
C CYS A 638 7.12 9.84 8.33
N ASP A 639 6.19 9.87 7.40
CA ASP A 639 6.45 10.22 6.00
C ASP A 639 6.75 11.73 5.93
N ALA A 640 7.98 12.10 6.33
CA ALA A 640 8.39 13.48 6.59
C ALA A 640 8.72 14.22 5.28
N ARG A 641 7.67 14.67 4.57
CA ARG A 641 7.78 15.40 3.29
C ARG A 641 8.39 16.79 3.48
N PHE A 642 9.09 17.27 2.46
CA PHE A 642 9.68 18.61 2.43
C PHE A 642 9.65 19.19 1.02
N SER A 643 9.69 20.50 0.89
CA SER A 643 9.70 21.19 -0.40
C SER A 643 10.65 22.40 -0.37
N LYS A 644 11.05 22.90 -1.53
CA LYS A 644 12.01 23.99 -1.64
C LYS A 644 11.49 25.27 -0.97
N CYS A 645 10.25 25.72 -1.34
CA CYS A 645 9.61 26.90 -0.77
C CYS A 645 8.10 26.74 -0.74
N CYS A 646 7.46 26.93 0.43
CA CYS A 646 6.02 26.78 0.58
C CYS A 646 5.20 27.99 0.12
N GLY A 647 5.86 29.15 -0.20
CA GLY A 647 5.18 30.36 -0.62
C GLY A 647 4.42 31.10 0.50
N GLY A 648 4.83 30.92 1.76
CA GLY A 648 4.27 31.61 2.94
C GLY A 648 3.33 30.76 3.78
N LYS A 649 2.88 29.59 3.26
CA LYS A 649 2.03 28.68 3.99
C LYS A 649 2.22 27.24 3.47
N THR A 650 2.41 26.30 4.37
CA THR A 650 2.56 24.90 3.98
C THR A 650 1.24 24.26 3.55
N GLU A 651 1.31 23.19 2.77
CA GLU A 651 0.16 22.44 2.28
C GLU A 651 -0.03 21.14 3.07
N GLU A 652 -1.21 20.52 2.96
CA GLU A 652 -1.53 19.23 3.55
C GLU A 652 -1.35 18.11 2.53
N PHE A 653 -0.94 16.92 3.00
CA PHE A 653 -0.56 15.77 2.18
C PHE A 653 -1.59 15.35 1.13
N GLN A 654 -2.88 15.30 1.50
CA GLN A 654 -3.96 14.81 0.63
C GLN A 654 -4.19 15.67 -0.62
N TYR A 655 -3.68 16.89 -0.68
CA TYR A 655 -3.81 17.75 -1.86
C TYR A 655 -2.74 17.50 -2.91
N ALA A 656 -1.61 16.92 -2.52
CA ALA A 656 -0.52 16.57 -3.44
C ALA A 656 -0.54 15.08 -3.86
N TRP A 657 -0.90 14.19 -2.95
CA TRP A 657 -0.89 12.72 -3.17
C TRP A 657 -2.26 12.08 -2.92
N GLU A 658 -2.26 10.85 -2.41
CA GLU A 658 -3.47 10.13 -2.07
C GLU A 658 -4.32 10.86 -1.02
N ASN A 659 -5.63 10.62 -1.03
CA ASN A 659 -6.55 11.33 -0.15
C ASN A 659 -6.53 10.78 1.29
N ILE A 660 -5.36 10.85 1.92
CA ILE A 660 -5.10 10.46 3.31
C ILE A 660 -4.67 11.69 4.10
N HIS A 661 -5.33 11.95 5.21
CA HIS A 661 -4.91 13.01 6.13
C HIS A 661 -3.78 12.51 7.03
N LYS A 662 -2.66 13.23 7.05
CA LYS A 662 -1.52 13.00 7.95
C LYS A 662 -1.49 14.11 9.00
N PRO A 663 -1.85 13.82 10.27
CA PRO A 663 -2.04 14.86 11.29
C PRO A 663 -0.79 15.69 11.59
N TYR A 664 0.39 15.14 11.36
CA TYR A 664 1.67 15.84 11.54
C TYR A 664 2.09 16.69 10.32
N LEU A 665 1.42 16.58 9.16
CA LEU A 665 1.62 17.38 7.96
C LEU A 665 0.49 18.41 7.80
N GLN A 666 0.32 19.26 8.82
CA GLN A 666 -0.71 20.29 8.83
C GLN A 666 -0.25 21.52 8.04
N SER A 667 -1.21 22.23 7.47
CA SER A 667 -0.95 23.54 6.89
C SER A 667 -0.67 24.57 7.99
N ILE A 668 0.50 25.22 7.91
CA ILE A 668 0.96 26.23 8.87
C ILE A 668 1.41 27.48 8.13
N GLU A 669 1.23 28.67 8.72
CA GLU A 669 1.84 29.90 8.25
C GLU A 669 3.35 29.84 8.44
N ASP A 670 4.11 30.12 7.39
CA ASP A 670 5.58 30.16 7.40
C ASP A 670 6.09 31.58 7.11
N PRO A 671 6.41 32.36 8.15
CA PRO A 671 6.89 33.72 7.99
C PRO A 671 8.36 33.79 7.56
N TYR A 672 9.07 32.64 7.55
CA TYR A 672 10.52 32.60 7.31
C TYR A 672 10.88 32.46 5.84
N CYS A 673 10.03 31.84 5.01
CA CYS A 673 10.40 31.50 3.63
C CYS A 673 10.38 32.71 2.65
N ASN A 674 9.82 33.85 3.05
CA ASN A 674 9.87 35.08 2.28
C ASN A 674 11.13 35.87 2.67
N THR A 675 12.29 35.50 2.15
CA THR A 675 13.56 36.12 2.47
C THR A 675 14.23 36.78 1.27
N ASP A 676 14.77 37.97 1.46
CA ASP A 676 15.60 38.70 0.50
C ASP A 676 17.12 38.55 0.80
N ASP A 677 17.48 37.70 1.77
CA ASP A 677 18.88 37.47 2.16
C ASP A 677 19.62 36.70 1.07
N LYS A 678 20.28 37.44 0.18
CA LYS A 678 21.03 36.89 -0.95
C LYS A 678 22.22 36.04 -0.51
N GLU A 679 22.82 36.33 0.64
CA GLU A 679 23.96 35.54 1.15
C GLU A 679 23.51 34.20 1.66
N LEU A 680 22.36 34.14 2.37
CA LEU A 680 21.74 32.91 2.78
C LEU A 680 21.32 32.09 1.58
N LEU A 681 20.62 32.69 0.61
CA LEU A 681 20.14 32.01 -0.58
C LEU A 681 21.31 31.44 -1.43
N ALA A 682 22.41 32.21 -1.57
CA ALA A 682 23.60 31.73 -2.27
C ALA A 682 24.28 30.55 -1.57
N ARG A 683 24.18 30.47 -0.23
CA ARG A 683 24.68 29.34 0.56
C ARG A 683 23.72 28.19 0.65
N ALA A 684 22.40 28.44 0.56
CA ALA A 684 21.38 27.42 0.71
C ALA A 684 21.04 26.70 -0.59
N LEU A 685 21.00 27.41 -1.72
CA LEU A 685 20.63 26.87 -3.01
C LEU A 685 21.85 26.32 -3.76
N ASN A 686 21.68 25.19 -4.43
CA ASN A 686 22.67 24.64 -5.35
C ASN A 686 22.88 25.57 -6.57
N ALA A 687 24.00 25.41 -7.27
CA ALA A 687 24.36 26.28 -8.40
C ALA A 687 23.26 26.41 -9.47
N TYR A 688 22.58 25.32 -9.79
CA TYR A 688 21.46 25.32 -10.76
C TYR A 688 20.14 25.83 -10.18
N ASP A 689 19.94 25.72 -8.86
CA ASP A 689 18.76 26.29 -8.19
C ASP A 689 18.86 27.83 -8.07
N GLN A 690 20.07 28.39 -8.09
CA GLN A 690 20.33 29.84 -8.06
C GLN A 690 19.91 30.55 -9.34
N GLU A 691 19.66 29.85 -10.43
CA GLU A 691 19.14 30.41 -11.69
C GLU A 691 17.67 30.86 -11.53
N THR A 692 16.95 30.31 -10.52
CA THR A 692 15.54 30.62 -10.23
C THR A 692 15.48 31.62 -9.08
N THR A 693 15.37 32.92 -9.38
CA THR A 693 15.39 33.99 -8.36
C THR A 693 14.01 34.36 -7.82
N ASP A 694 12.97 34.15 -8.60
CA ASP A 694 11.60 34.61 -8.31
C ASP A 694 10.68 33.48 -7.83
N PHE A 695 11.20 32.57 -7.02
CA PHE A 695 10.48 31.37 -6.58
C PHE A 695 9.39 31.64 -5.52
N TYR A 696 9.47 32.70 -4.74
CA TYR A 696 8.46 33.03 -3.74
C TYR A 696 7.17 33.56 -4.41
N ASN A 697 7.30 34.48 -5.38
CA ASN A 697 6.22 34.93 -6.26
C ASN A 697 6.72 34.82 -7.70
N TRP A 698 5.99 34.11 -8.53
CA TRP A 698 6.37 33.89 -9.92
C TRP A 698 5.22 34.17 -10.89
N THR A 699 5.54 34.48 -12.12
CA THR A 699 4.56 34.70 -13.18
C THR A 699 4.99 33.94 -14.44
N VAL A 700 4.02 33.27 -15.06
CA VAL A 700 4.18 32.59 -16.36
C VAL A 700 3.08 33.09 -17.29
N ASP A 701 3.46 33.42 -18.53
CA ASP A 701 2.53 33.78 -19.59
C ASP A 701 2.45 32.64 -20.60
N LEU A 702 1.27 32.01 -20.68
CA LEU A 702 0.99 30.90 -21.60
C LEU A 702 0.11 31.38 -22.75
N LYS A 703 0.62 31.34 -23.95
CA LYS A 703 -0.14 31.67 -25.16
C LYS A 703 -1.12 30.55 -25.51
N GLN A 704 -2.22 30.92 -26.17
CA GLN A 704 -3.28 29.99 -26.58
C GLN A 704 -2.75 28.76 -27.36
N GLU A 705 -1.86 28.98 -28.29
CA GLU A 705 -1.27 27.90 -29.12
C GLU A 705 -0.39 26.98 -28.25
N GLU A 706 0.43 27.56 -27.37
CA GLU A 706 1.36 26.83 -26.51
C GLU A 706 0.61 25.93 -25.50
N ILE A 707 -0.42 26.43 -24.84
CA ILE A 707 -1.21 25.65 -23.88
C ILE A 707 -1.96 24.50 -24.58
N GLY A 708 -2.49 24.74 -25.80
CA GLY A 708 -3.15 23.69 -26.58
C GLY A 708 -2.19 22.54 -26.96
N GLU A 709 -0.96 22.90 -27.39
CA GLU A 709 0.08 21.92 -27.72
C GLU A 709 0.53 21.13 -26.49
N LEU A 710 0.79 21.80 -25.36
CA LEU A 710 1.18 21.14 -24.11
C LEU A 710 0.15 20.11 -23.65
N LEU A 711 -1.14 20.47 -23.65
CA LEU A 711 -2.23 19.58 -23.24
C LEU A 711 -2.39 18.39 -24.21
N LYS A 712 -2.26 18.65 -25.51
CA LYS A 712 -2.33 17.61 -26.55
C LYS A 712 -1.17 16.63 -26.43
N GLU A 713 0.05 17.12 -26.24
CA GLU A 713 1.25 16.29 -26.02
C GLU A 713 1.10 15.45 -24.73
N ARG A 714 0.61 16.07 -23.66
CA ARG A 714 0.51 15.42 -22.35
C ARG A 714 -0.57 14.36 -22.27
N PHE A 715 -1.75 14.63 -22.80
CA PHE A 715 -2.94 13.78 -22.64
C PHE A 715 -3.35 13.02 -23.89
N GLY A 716 -2.79 13.36 -25.07
CA GLY A 716 -3.22 12.83 -26.35
C GLY A 716 -4.61 13.30 -26.78
N ILE A 717 -5.12 14.39 -26.18
CA ILE A 717 -6.47 14.91 -26.36
C ILE A 717 -6.38 16.32 -26.93
N ASP A 718 -7.13 16.59 -28.01
CA ASP A 718 -7.28 17.91 -28.57
C ASP A 718 -8.40 18.66 -27.84
N PHE A 719 -8.04 19.70 -27.11
CA PHE A 719 -9.02 20.54 -26.41
C PHE A 719 -9.60 21.64 -27.31
N GLY A 720 -9.06 21.81 -28.52
CA GLY A 720 -9.34 22.99 -29.35
C GLY A 720 -8.73 24.24 -28.74
N GLN A 721 -9.46 25.34 -28.75
CA GLN A 721 -9.04 26.59 -28.11
C GLN A 721 -9.44 26.57 -26.63
N ILE A 722 -8.51 26.89 -25.74
CA ILE A 722 -8.77 26.91 -24.31
C ILE A 722 -9.53 28.18 -23.94
N LEU A 723 -10.71 27.98 -23.34
CA LEU A 723 -11.60 29.04 -22.93
C LEU A 723 -11.38 29.44 -21.46
N GLU A 724 -11.21 28.43 -20.58
CA GLU A 724 -11.10 28.67 -19.14
C GLU A 724 -10.16 27.65 -18.48
N LEU A 725 -9.46 28.12 -17.45
CA LEU A 725 -8.75 27.32 -16.45
C LEU A 725 -9.44 27.53 -15.10
N VAL A 726 -10.28 26.57 -14.69
CA VAL A 726 -11.15 26.73 -13.52
C VAL A 726 -10.61 25.96 -12.32
N PRO A 727 -10.21 26.62 -11.22
CA PRO A 727 -9.84 25.95 -9.98
C PRO A 727 -11.04 25.18 -9.40
N ILE A 728 -10.93 23.85 -9.24
CA ILE A 728 -12.01 23.00 -8.70
C ILE A 728 -11.75 22.67 -7.23
N GLU A 729 -10.50 22.38 -6.90
CA GLU A 729 -10.10 22.04 -5.54
C GLU A 729 -8.73 22.62 -5.23
N ARG A 730 -8.63 23.25 -4.07
CA ARG A 730 -7.40 23.90 -3.59
C ARG A 730 -7.21 23.57 -2.11
N GLY A 731 -6.00 23.23 -1.72
CA GLY A 731 -5.65 23.00 -0.34
C GLY A 731 -5.52 24.30 0.47
N PRO A 732 -5.41 24.19 1.81
CA PRO A 732 -5.30 25.32 2.70
C PRO A 732 -3.98 26.11 2.52
N GLY A 733 -2.92 25.49 1.99
CA GLY A 733 -1.66 26.13 1.59
C GLY A 733 -1.75 26.89 0.27
N GLY A 734 -2.83 26.73 -0.48
CA GLY A 734 -3.09 27.42 -1.73
C GLY A 734 -2.80 26.62 -3.00
N HIS A 735 -2.28 25.40 -2.88
CA HIS A 735 -1.99 24.55 -4.03
C HIS A 735 -3.27 23.96 -4.63
N LEU A 736 -3.36 23.99 -5.96
CA LEU A 736 -4.43 23.33 -6.69
C LEU A 736 -4.23 21.80 -6.64
N SER A 737 -5.24 21.11 -6.18
CA SER A 737 -5.37 19.66 -6.22
C SER A 737 -6.21 19.21 -7.44
N LYS A 738 -7.14 20.07 -7.91
CA LYS A 738 -7.90 19.83 -9.15
C LYS A 738 -8.08 21.11 -9.94
N LEU A 739 -7.80 21.01 -11.24
CA LEU A 739 -7.97 22.08 -12.23
C LEU A 739 -8.85 21.57 -13.37
N LYS A 740 -9.94 22.28 -13.68
CA LYS A 740 -10.76 21.99 -14.86
C LYS A 740 -10.31 22.87 -16.02
N ILE A 741 -10.00 22.23 -17.11
CA ILE A 741 -9.61 22.85 -18.38
C ILE A 741 -10.83 22.80 -19.30
N VAL A 742 -11.31 23.96 -19.72
CA VAL A 742 -12.44 24.10 -20.63
C VAL A 742 -11.94 24.53 -22.00
N GLY A 743 -12.10 23.69 -22.98
CA GLY A 743 -11.78 24.00 -24.38
C GLY A 743 -13.01 23.95 -25.28
N THR A 744 -12.86 24.39 -26.51
CA THR A 744 -13.95 24.39 -27.52
C THR A 744 -14.34 22.98 -27.97
N GLU A 745 -13.38 22.04 -27.99
CA GLU A 745 -13.59 20.66 -28.44
C GLU A 745 -13.69 19.67 -27.27
N HIS A 746 -12.99 19.94 -26.16
CA HIS A 746 -12.97 19.05 -25.00
C HIS A 746 -12.88 19.80 -23.68
N THR A 747 -13.49 19.21 -22.65
CA THR A 747 -13.43 19.71 -21.28
C THR A 747 -13.04 18.56 -20.34
N MET A 748 -12.02 18.80 -19.51
CA MET A 748 -11.50 17.77 -18.59
C MET A 748 -11.03 18.38 -17.27
N THR A 749 -11.19 17.65 -16.18
CA THR A 749 -10.58 17.94 -14.88
C THR A 749 -9.30 17.16 -14.72
N ILE A 750 -8.21 17.82 -14.39
CA ILE A 750 -6.93 17.21 -14.09
C ILE A 750 -6.54 17.41 -12.63
N GLY A 751 -5.76 16.52 -12.06
CA GLY A 751 -5.19 16.57 -10.70
C GLY A 751 -4.23 15.38 -10.52
N LYS A 752 -3.36 15.37 -9.58
CA LYS A 752 -3.09 16.24 -8.44
C LYS A 752 -2.06 17.34 -8.79
N GLU A 753 -1.38 17.82 -7.74
CA GLU A 753 -0.44 18.94 -7.75
C GLU A 753 0.57 18.84 -8.90
N LEU A 754 1.37 17.78 -8.95
CA LEU A 754 2.41 17.58 -9.97
C LEU A 754 1.84 17.39 -11.38
N GLU A 755 0.68 16.74 -11.53
CA GLU A 755 0.03 16.58 -12.83
C GLU A 755 -0.42 17.94 -13.40
N ILE A 756 -0.95 18.84 -12.55
CA ILE A 756 -1.33 20.20 -12.94
C ILE A 756 -0.09 21.01 -13.38
N ARG A 757 1.02 20.91 -12.65
CA ARG A 757 2.28 21.60 -12.98
C ARG A 757 2.84 21.16 -14.33
N ARG A 758 2.81 19.85 -14.60
CA ARG A 758 3.30 19.25 -15.84
C ARG A 758 2.40 19.50 -17.03
N ALA A 759 1.10 19.68 -16.81
CA ALA A 759 0.14 19.95 -17.89
C ALA A 759 0.29 21.35 -18.49
N LEU A 760 0.80 22.31 -17.71
CA LEU A 760 0.90 23.72 -18.08
C LEU A 760 2.35 24.19 -18.31
N SER A 761 3.28 23.27 -18.54
CA SER A 761 4.67 23.59 -18.83
C SER A 761 5.34 22.44 -19.57
N LYS A 762 6.34 22.73 -20.39
CA LYS A 762 7.18 21.71 -21.09
C LYS A 762 7.95 20.83 -20.10
N THR A 763 8.30 21.40 -18.96
CA THR A 763 8.90 20.67 -17.84
C THR A 763 7.88 20.56 -16.71
N HIS A 764 7.79 21.53 -15.82
CA HIS A 764 6.71 21.72 -14.86
C HIS A 764 6.79 23.14 -14.28
N LEU A 765 5.65 23.70 -13.87
CA LEU A 765 5.58 24.96 -13.14
C LEU A 765 6.30 24.84 -11.79
N LEU A 766 6.71 25.95 -11.22
CA LEU A 766 7.35 25.96 -9.89
C LEU A 766 6.45 25.37 -8.80
N SER A 767 5.16 25.66 -8.83
CA SER A 767 4.16 25.06 -7.92
C SER A 767 2.78 25.01 -8.60
N SER A 768 1.80 24.40 -7.95
CA SER A 768 0.39 24.48 -8.34
C SER A 768 -0.38 25.59 -7.57
N ALA A 769 0.31 26.37 -6.76
CA ALA A 769 -0.29 27.48 -6.00
C ALA A 769 -0.35 28.75 -6.85
N PHE A 770 -1.21 28.77 -7.85
CA PHE A 770 -1.36 29.91 -8.77
C PHE A 770 -2.81 30.30 -9.03
N GLU A 771 -2.99 31.55 -9.47
CA GLU A 771 -4.22 32.08 -10.07
C GLU A 771 -4.00 32.27 -11.57
N ALA A 772 -4.97 31.80 -12.39
CA ALA A 772 -4.94 31.94 -13.84
C ALA A 772 -5.89 33.06 -14.28
N SER A 773 -5.39 34.00 -15.06
CA SER A 773 -6.18 35.14 -15.61
C SER A 773 -6.09 35.10 -17.13
N PRO A 774 -7.22 34.96 -17.86
CA PRO A 774 -7.23 35.07 -19.32
C PRO A 774 -6.93 36.48 -19.75
N TYR A 775 -6.26 36.64 -20.89
CA TYR A 775 -6.15 37.95 -21.58
C TYR A 775 -6.56 37.77 -23.04
N TYR A 776 -7.05 38.85 -23.63
CA TYR A 776 -7.71 38.85 -24.95
C TYR A 776 -7.03 39.85 -25.87
N ASN A 777 -7.02 39.55 -27.17
CA ASN A 777 -6.75 40.57 -28.18
C ASN A 777 -7.99 41.46 -28.39
N ASP A 778 -7.79 42.68 -28.91
CA ASP A 778 -8.87 43.63 -29.14
C ASP A 778 -9.98 43.03 -30.03
N GLY A 779 -11.18 42.90 -29.46
CA GLY A 779 -12.38 42.44 -30.17
C GLY A 779 -12.52 40.90 -30.28
N GLU A 780 -11.68 40.12 -29.64
CA GLU A 780 -11.77 38.64 -29.60
C GLU A 780 -12.52 38.19 -28.33
N GLU A 781 -13.36 37.17 -28.47
CA GLU A 781 -14.07 36.50 -27.34
C GLU A 781 -13.28 35.34 -26.75
N ILE A 782 -12.32 34.82 -27.53
CA ILE A 782 -11.46 33.69 -27.11
C ILE A 782 -10.17 34.25 -26.52
N PRO A 783 -9.69 33.75 -25.40
CA PRO A 783 -8.46 34.24 -24.81
C PRO A 783 -7.26 34.09 -25.75
N ALA A 784 -6.44 35.10 -25.87
CA ALA A 784 -5.14 35.02 -26.54
C ALA A 784 -4.11 34.21 -25.74
N GLY A 785 -4.39 34.08 -24.45
CA GLY A 785 -3.58 33.26 -23.51
C GLY A 785 -3.99 33.45 -22.05
N PHE A 786 -3.20 32.87 -21.16
CA PHE A 786 -3.42 32.92 -19.72
C PHE A 786 -2.17 33.39 -18.98
N LYS A 787 -2.33 34.35 -18.09
CA LYS A 787 -1.29 34.76 -17.17
C LYS A 787 -1.47 34.02 -15.85
N LEU A 788 -0.47 33.20 -15.49
CA LEU A 788 -0.42 32.47 -14.23
C LEU A 788 0.42 33.27 -13.23
N ASN A 789 -0.17 33.66 -12.10
CA ASN A 789 0.54 34.30 -11.00
C ASN A 789 0.57 33.30 -9.84
N GLY A 790 1.76 32.84 -9.48
CA GLY A 790 1.92 31.75 -8.51
C GLY A 790 2.85 32.08 -7.37
N LYS A 791 2.90 31.16 -6.39
CA LYS A 791 3.73 31.25 -5.18
C LYS A 791 4.40 29.92 -4.89
N GLY A 792 5.62 30.00 -4.35
CA GLY A 792 6.34 28.84 -3.85
C GLY A 792 7.00 27.98 -4.92
N TRP A 793 7.75 26.97 -4.47
CA TRP A 793 8.51 26.03 -5.30
C TRP A 793 8.41 24.62 -4.72
N GLY A 794 7.74 23.74 -5.42
CA GLY A 794 7.41 22.37 -5.02
C GLY A 794 5.97 22.22 -4.57
N HIS A 795 5.67 21.13 -3.89
CA HIS A 795 4.33 20.76 -3.43
C HIS A 795 3.87 21.43 -2.13
N GLY A 796 4.77 22.16 -1.44
CA GLY A 796 4.47 22.92 -0.23
C GLY A 796 4.20 22.10 1.05
N VAL A 797 4.21 20.77 1.01
CA VAL A 797 3.88 19.90 2.16
C VAL A 797 5.09 19.69 3.06
N GLY A 798 4.88 19.80 4.38
CA GLY A 798 5.90 19.55 5.40
C GLY A 798 6.92 20.67 5.53
N MET A 799 8.20 20.36 5.68
CA MET A 799 9.24 21.35 5.91
C MET A 799 9.56 22.19 4.66
N CYS A 800 9.46 23.51 4.79
CA CYS A 800 9.98 24.45 3.81
C CYS A 800 11.50 24.59 3.97
N GLN A 801 12.27 24.14 2.97
CA GLN A 801 13.73 24.17 3.07
C GLN A 801 14.31 25.58 3.26
N ILE A 802 13.77 26.57 2.51
CA ILE A 802 14.21 27.98 2.64
C ILE A 802 13.81 28.54 4.01
N GLY A 803 12.57 28.31 4.46
CA GLY A 803 12.12 28.75 5.77
C GLY A 803 12.95 28.15 6.91
N ALA A 804 13.21 26.85 6.84
CA ALA A 804 14.05 26.14 7.81
C ALA A 804 15.51 26.63 7.81
N ALA A 805 16.07 26.97 6.64
CA ALA A 805 17.42 27.55 6.55
C ALA A 805 17.48 28.95 7.22
N VAL A 806 16.43 29.77 7.04
CA VAL A 806 16.30 31.07 7.72
C VAL A 806 16.22 30.88 9.24
N MET A 807 15.41 29.93 9.72
CA MET A 807 15.32 29.59 11.15
C MET A 807 16.69 29.16 11.70
N GLY A 808 17.41 28.28 10.99
CA GLY A 808 18.75 27.86 11.38
C GLY A 808 19.74 29.02 11.43
N GLN A 809 19.70 29.97 10.49
CA GLN A 809 20.53 31.19 10.52
C GLN A 809 20.18 32.10 11.70
N GLN A 810 18.92 32.14 12.12
CA GLN A 810 18.46 32.88 13.28
C GLN A 810 18.79 32.18 14.61
N GLY A 811 19.43 31.02 14.58
CA GLY A 811 19.90 30.28 15.76
C GLY A 811 18.84 29.35 16.38
N HIS A 812 17.74 29.04 15.67
CA HIS A 812 16.82 28.03 16.14
C HIS A 812 17.48 26.62 16.07
N PRO A 813 17.45 25.84 17.15
CA PRO A 813 17.94 24.48 17.14
C PRO A 813 17.09 23.59 16.20
N TYR A 814 17.66 22.55 15.62
CA TYR A 814 16.96 21.69 14.66
C TYR A 814 15.69 21.05 15.24
N GLN A 815 15.64 20.78 16.54
CA GLN A 815 14.46 20.25 17.21
C GLN A 815 13.28 21.22 17.14
N ASP A 816 13.54 22.53 17.27
CA ASP A 816 12.49 23.55 17.19
C ASP A 816 12.05 23.76 15.74
N ILE A 817 12.99 23.69 14.78
CA ILE A 817 12.67 23.69 13.34
C ILE A 817 11.73 22.53 13.00
N LEU A 818 12.07 21.32 13.45
CA LEU A 818 11.25 20.13 13.19
C LEU A 818 9.88 20.20 13.84
N LYS A 819 9.79 20.63 15.10
CA LYS A 819 8.50 20.80 15.81
C LYS A 819 7.62 21.88 15.18
N PHE A 820 8.23 22.89 14.55
CA PHE A 820 7.48 23.94 13.85
C PHE A 820 6.72 23.36 12.65
N TYR A 821 7.40 22.56 11.81
CA TYR A 821 6.81 22.01 10.57
C TYR A 821 6.02 20.71 10.77
N TYR A 822 6.40 19.86 11.75
CA TYR A 822 5.76 18.55 12.00
C TYR A 822 5.08 18.55 13.37
N ARG A 823 3.90 19.16 13.43
CA ARG A 823 3.20 19.37 14.69
C ARG A 823 2.69 18.06 15.29
N GLY A 824 3.05 17.83 16.55
CA GLY A 824 2.67 16.62 17.28
C GLY A 824 3.55 15.40 17.02
N ALA A 825 4.51 15.49 16.08
CA ALA A 825 5.53 14.47 15.93
C ALA A 825 6.68 14.69 16.91
N GLU A 826 7.34 13.62 17.29
CA GLU A 826 8.45 13.60 18.25
C GLU A 826 9.73 13.10 17.57
N ILE A 827 10.88 13.63 17.99
CA ILE A 827 12.17 13.13 17.56
C ILE A 827 12.52 11.96 18.47
N VAL A 828 12.73 10.78 17.90
CA VAL A 828 13.11 9.56 18.62
C VAL A 828 14.42 9.06 18.05
N ARG A 829 15.35 8.68 18.93
CA ARG A 829 16.60 8.03 18.52
C ARG A 829 16.45 6.53 18.69
N ALA A 830 16.80 5.76 17.66
CA ALA A 830 16.88 4.32 17.76
C ALA A 830 17.91 3.94 18.85
N SER A 831 17.53 3.09 19.79
CA SER A 831 18.48 2.50 20.74
C SER A 831 19.35 1.48 20.00
N ASN A 832 20.67 1.56 20.16
CA ASN A 832 21.62 0.57 19.64
C ASN A 832 21.40 -0.78 20.32
#